data_3228dcba7ab8b4bac428f09e7b8df975
#
_entry.id   3228dcba7ab8b4bac428f09e7b8df975
#
_cell.length_a   1.000
_cell.length_b   1.000
_cell.length_c   1.000
_cell.angle_alpha   90.00
_cell.angle_beta   90.00
_cell.angle_gamma   90.00
#
_symmetry.space_group_name_H-M   'P 1'
#
loop_
_entity.id
_entity.type
_entity.pdbx_description
1 polymer ?
#
loop_
_entity_poly.entity_id
_entity_poly.type
_entity_poly.pdbx_seq_one_letter_code
_entity_poly.pdbx_strand_id
1 'polypeptide(L)'
;MRLSPKIRSPKTPLLTLAILSALSAPAFAQVKVDGVIDPAEWQGARHVTDFRMVQPFTQDETRHPTEAWILSTPEGLAVAFRNTKLAGVETPRQKSRRDQDVAIDRVNLMLDFEGDGRSGYDFTLTASDGIMDSTITSGGNFSSDWDGLWQHAVVDADDAWTAELLIPWHTAPMKKAMGDKRTVAVYLDRVVGSVNERMAWPAVSFERPQFLNQFEKIEIPAHSQSLLAVTPYVVGLHDRVAKDNSFDAGADLFWKPNGQFQLSATLNPDFGQVESDSLVVNFSAQETFFSDKRPFFTENQGLFDFGMLFDNSQLLYTRRIGAMADDRSGAGDIVGAIKFNGSIGATQYGAFLADERGDAGRRFSALRVQRSFGAHNLGAMLTDVERPFLDRNANVLGFDHRWQPDPSLTVASTLVGSDVEVAGVHTRDVGFTSMAQKTLDKGWSLTGLLIHYGEDFQINDAGYLGRNDLNYGQFEVGKRITALPEASAYASHNIRTRIEGMQNNAGLWLQRQFRFNVNSQRKDGGNLNWNLQLRSAAYDDQITRGHGAVHVRNGGSAYLYRGFPRRGNWQFGADVSVGVASGLRQDTPYSWSASLSSTYFISDALNIELWLGHVMDQELLIRPDEARQPGNQNMVAGFHMNRYDLNASLNWNIGTRHELRVKLEALGFDADDPSAWRIATNGRGVRSSDPVQPFSFRNMGFQVRYRYELAPLSNLYVVYGRGGFGADPYAAGAFEQFGDAFSLRDDEQLVVKLAYRFEL
;
A
#
# COMPACT_ATOMS: atom_id res chain seq x y z
N MET A 1 -50.35 -71.28 -8.40
CA MET A 1 -51.54 -70.81 -9.10
C MET A 1 -51.17 -69.48 -9.72
N ARG A 2 -50.71 -69.50 -10.95
CA ARG A 2 -51.27 -68.95 -12.19
C ARG A 2 -52.11 -67.70 -11.98
N LEU A 3 -51.68 -66.50 -12.52
CA LEU A 3 -51.93 -66.11 -13.97
C LEU A 3 -51.18 -64.78 -14.26
N SER A 4 -50.46 -64.77 -15.38
CA SER A 4 -50.07 -63.56 -16.16
C SER A 4 -51.24 -62.99 -16.96
N PRO A 5 -51.24 -61.75 -17.31
CA PRO A 5 -51.67 -61.38 -18.67
C PRO A 5 -50.61 -60.59 -19.44
N LYS A 6 -50.56 -60.96 -20.71
CA LYS A 6 -49.86 -60.31 -21.81
C LYS A 6 -50.43 -58.92 -22.08
N ILE A 7 -49.59 -57.96 -22.31
CA ILE A 7 -49.95 -56.68 -22.95
C ILE A 7 -49.18 -56.50 -24.22
N ARG A 8 -49.95 -56.20 -25.26
CA ARG A 8 -49.56 -55.98 -26.64
C ARG A 8 -48.85 -54.68 -26.88
N SER A 9 -47.85 -54.69 -27.71
CA SER A 9 -47.22 -53.52 -28.32
C SER A 9 -48.17 -52.82 -29.31
N PRO A 10 -48.14 -51.50 -29.42
CA PRO A 10 -48.58 -50.79 -30.59
C PRO A 10 -47.38 -50.21 -31.38
N LYS A 11 -47.60 -50.27 -32.67
CA LYS A 11 -46.73 -49.93 -33.77
C LYS A 11 -46.31 -48.47 -33.83
N THR A 12 -45.06 -48.25 -34.11
CA THR A 12 -44.43 -46.96 -34.47
C THR A 12 -44.96 -46.43 -35.80
N PRO A 13 -45.21 -45.16 -35.98
CA PRO A 13 -45.05 -44.49 -37.24
C PRO A 13 -43.71 -43.78 -37.35
N LEU A 14 -43.00 -44.05 -38.43
CA LEU A 14 -41.88 -43.25 -38.92
C LEU A 14 -42.32 -41.79 -39.07
N LEU A 15 -41.65 -40.89 -38.39
CA LEU A 15 -41.72 -39.46 -38.69
C LEU A 15 -40.31 -38.97 -39.08
N THR A 16 -40.25 -38.61 -40.32
CA THR A 16 -39.36 -37.76 -41.07
C THR A 16 -38.22 -37.07 -40.30
N LEU A 17 -37.00 -37.38 -40.66
CA LEU A 17 -35.76 -36.74 -40.37
C LEU A 17 -35.74 -35.35 -41.02
N ALA A 18 -36.05 -34.28 -40.25
CA ALA A 18 -35.78 -32.91 -40.64
C ALA A 18 -34.32 -32.62 -40.31
N ILE A 19 -33.51 -32.43 -41.31
CA ILE A 19 -32.14 -31.93 -41.23
C ILE A 19 -32.23 -30.51 -40.74
N LEU A 20 -32.00 -30.27 -39.40
CA LEU A 20 -31.60 -28.97 -38.91
C LEU A 20 -30.13 -28.79 -39.33
N SER A 21 -29.92 -28.03 -40.40
CA SER A 21 -28.66 -27.38 -40.64
C SER A 21 -28.41 -26.43 -39.46
N ALA A 22 -27.70 -26.89 -38.44
CA ALA A 22 -27.09 -26.03 -37.45
C ALA A 22 -26.17 -25.07 -38.22
N LEU A 23 -26.57 -23.81 -38.28
CA LEU A 23 -25.65 -22.71 -38.52
C LEU A 23 -24.58 -22.81 -37.39
N SER A 24 -23.45 -23.42 -37.73
CA SER A 24 -22.26 -23.34 -36.94
C SER A 24 -21.88 -21.85 -36.91
N ALA A 25 -22.26 -21.14 -35.84
CA ALA A 25 -21.56 -19.91 -35.47
C ALA A 25 -20.06 -20.26 -35.48
N PRO A 26 -19.19 -19.42 -36.00
CA PRO A 26 -17.76 -19.65 -35.89
C PRO A 26 -17.45 -19.80 -34.41
N ALA A 27 -16.98 -20.97 -34.00
CA ALA A 27 -16.38 -21.16 -32.70
C ALA A 27 -15.12 -20.29 -32.73
N PHE A 28 -15.17 -19.12 -32.11
CA PHE A 28 -13.95 -18.37 -31.85
C PHE A 28 -13.07 -19.30 -31.01
N ALA A 29 -11.81 -19.49 -31.45
CA ALA A 29 -10.86 -20.26 -30.68
C ALA A 29 -10.76 -19.60 -29.31
N GLN A 30 -10.93 -20.39 -28.27
CA GLN A 30 -10.76 -19.91 -26.91
C GLN A 30 -9.28 -19.58 -26.71
N VAL A 31 -8.94 -18.40 -26.21
CA VAL A 31 -7.55 -18.03 -25.86
C VAL A 31 -7.05 -19.00 -24.82
N LYS A 32 -5.98 -19.70 -25.12
CA LYS A 32 -5.27 -20.57 -24.19
C LYS A 32 -4.11 -19.79 -23.59
N VAL A 33 -4.15 -19.55 -22.30
CA VAL A 33 -3.07 -18.85 -21.60
C VAL A 33 -1.91 -19.81 -21.35
N ASP A 34 -1.00 -19.92 -22.31
CA ASP A 34 0.18 -20.81 -22.24
C ASP A 34 1.50 -20.10 -22.60
N GLY A 35 1.43 -18.80 -22.85
CA GLY A 35 2.56 -17.95 -23.21
C GLY A 35 2.93 -18.01 -24.69
N VAL A 36 2.19 -18.75 -25.52
CA VAL A 36 2.43 -18.88 -26.97
C VAL A 36 1.35 -18.14 -27.73
N ILE A 37 1.71 -17.05 -28.39
CA ILE A 37 0.78 -16.22 -29.16
C ILE A 37 0.44 -16.94 -30.49
N ASP A 38 -0.62 -17.75 -30.49
CA ASP A 38 -1.13 -18.38 -31.70
C ASP A 38 -2.02 -17.39 -32.48
N PRO A 39 -1.69 -17.03 -33.74
CA PRO A 39 -2.51 -16.12 -34.53
C PRO A 39 -3.97 -16.53 -34.69
N ALA A 40 -4.30 -17.83 -34.59
CA ALA A 40 -5.67 -18.29 -34.66
C ALA A 40 -6.50 -17.95 -33.42
N GLU A 41 -5.89 -17.96 -32.24
CA GLU A 41 -6.52 -17.60 -30.97
C GLU A 41 -6.71 -16.08 -30.81
N TRP A 42 -5.79 -15.31 -31.40
CA TRP A 42 -5.78 -13.85 -31.34
C TRP A 42 -6.46 -13.18 -32.55
N GLN A 43 -7.25 -13.94 -33.30
CA GLN A 43 -8.00 -13.37 -34.43
C GLN A 43 -9.03 -12.35 -33.95
N GLY A 44 -8.97 -11.13 -34.52
CA GLY A 44 -9.86 -10.01 -34.15
C GLY A 44 -9.37 -9.22 -32.97
N ALA A 45 -8.20 -9.54 -32.36
CA ALA A 45 -7.58 -8.74 -31.35
C ALA A 45 -7.15 -7.36 -31.87
N ARG A 46 -7.22 -6.34 -31.01
CA ARG A 46 -6.60 -5.04 -31.29
C ARG A 46 -5.09 -5.18 -31.15
N HIS A 47 -4.36 -4.97 -32.24
CA HIS A 47 -2.90 -4.99 -32.26
C HIS A 47 -2.34 -3.61 -31.96
N VAL A 48 -1.41 -3.52 -31.00
CA VAL A 48 -0.76 -2.28 -30.51
C VAL A 48 0.75 -2.40 -30.72
N THR A 49 1.32 -1.44 -31.42
CA THR A 49 2.78 -1.39 -31.75
C THR A 49 3.40 -0.05 -31.42
N ASP A 50 2.61 1.03 -31.18
CA ASP A 50 3.10 2.38 -30.94
C ASP A 50 3.39 2.61 -29.44
N PHE A 51 4.33 1.83 -28.89
CA PHE A 51 4.86 2.06 -27.56
C PHE A 51 5.87 3.21 -27.58
N ARG A 52 5.75 4.14 -26.62
CA ARG A 52 6.63 5.31 -26.48
C ARG A 52 7.33 5.33 -25.15
N MET A 53 8.52 5.94 -25.10
CA MET A 53 9.31 6.07 -23.86
C MET A 53 8.57 6.93 -22.82
N VAL A 54 8.32 6.36 -21.65
CA VAL A 54 7.69 7.05 -20.53
C VAL A 54 8.59 7.11 -19.28
N GLN A 55 9.68 6.35 -19.28
CA GLN A 55 10.73 6.45 -18.28
C GLN A 55 12.09 6.19 -18.95
N PRO A 56 12.92 7.23 -19.13
CA PRO A 56 12.62 8.65 -18.89
C PRO A 56 11.45 9.14 -19.77
N PHE A 57 10.68 10.12 -19.28
CA PHE A 57 9.50 10.60 -20.00
C PHE A 57 9.89 11.53 -21.15
N THR A 58 10.24 10.98 -22.30
CA THR A 58 10.58 11.71 -23.53
C THR A 58 9.49 11.64 -24.58
N GLN A 59 8.66 10.60 -24.58
CA GLN A 59 7.66 10.24 -25.58
C GLN A 59 8.27 9.88 -26.95
N ASP A 60 9.55 9.67 -27.02
CA ASP A 60 10.26 9.23 -28.23
C ASP A 60 9.90 7.78 -28.57
N GLU A 61 10.26 7.36 -29.77
CA GLU A 61 10.23 5.97 -30.19
C GLU A 61 11.15 5.12 -29.29
N THR A 62 10.67 3.94 -28.92
CA THR A 62 11.46 3.04 -28.11
C THR A 62 12.47 2.28 -28.97
N ARG A 63 13.66 2.04 -28.41
CA ARG A 63 14.63 1.11 -28.99
C ARG A 63 14.30 -0.37 -28.68
N HIS A 64 13.35 -0.63 -27.78
CA HIS A 64 12.92 -1.97 -27.37
C HIS A 64 11.59 -2.32 -28.03
N PRO A 65 11.59 -2.97 -29.22
CA PRO A 65 10.34 -3.30 -29.90
C PRO A 65 9.44 -4.13 -29.02
N THR A 66 8.20 -3.68 -28.89
CA THR A 66 7.15 -4.30 -28.06
C THR A 66 5.87 -4.27 -28.85
N GLU A 67 5.19 -5.40 -28.90
CA GLU A 67 3.89 -5.56 -29.51
C GLU A 67 2.91 -6.11 -28.48
N ALA A 68 1.65 -5.69 -28.57
CA ALA A 68 0.59 -6.25 -27.70
C ALA A 68 -0.70 -6.47 -28.48
N TRP A 69 -1.48 -7.46 -28.04
CA TRP A 69 -2.80 -7.80 -28.57
C TRP A 69 -3.81 -7.73 -27.43
N ILE A 70 -4.97 -7.12 -27.67
CA ILE A 70 -6.06 -6.97 -26.70
C ILE A 70 -7.29 -7.64 -27.30
N LEU A 71 -7.86 -8.61 -26.59
CA LEU A 71 -9.05 -9.35 -27.02
C LEU A 71 -10.05 -9.50 -25.88
N SER A 72 -11.32 -9.10 -26.14
CA SER A 72 -12.41 -9.35 -25.22
C SER A 72 -12.98 -10.74 -25.46
N THR A 73 -12.95 -11.59 -24.44
CA THR A 73 -13.51 -12.95 -24.48
C THR A 73 -14.67 -13.07 -23.48
N PRO A 74 -15.51 -14.11 -23.56
CA PRO A 74 -16.54 -14.35 -22.55
C PRO A 74 -15.99 -14.52 -21.13
N GLU A 75 -14.76 -15.05 -20.99
CA GLU A 75 -14.11 -15.35 -19.73
C GLU A 75 -13.44 -14.10 -19.11
N GLY A 76 -12.97 -13.14 -19.93
CA GLY A 76 -12.24 -11.98 -19.44
C GLY A 76 -11.62 -11.14 -20.55
N LEU A 77 -10.86 -10.13 -20.16
CA LEU A 77 -9.99 -9.39 -21.06
C LEU A 77 -8.66 -10.14 -21.19
N ALA A 78 -8.40 -10.66 -22.38
CA ALA A 78 -7.13 -11.29 -22.71
C ALA A 78 -6.17 -10.26 -23.29
N VAL A 79 -4.90 -10.27 -22.85
CA VAL A 79 -3.83 -9.42 -23.38
C VAL A 79 -2.58 -10.27 -23.57
N ALA A 80 -1.96 -10.16 -24.75
CA ALA A 80 -0.67 -10.77 -25.03
C ALA A 80 0.38 -9.70 -25.31
N PHE A 81 1.63 -10.02 -24.98
CA PHE A 81 2.79 -9.18 -25.28
C PHE A 81 3.88 -10.01 -25.97
N ARG A 82 4.51 -9.42 -26.98
CA ARG A 82 5.77 -9.90 -27.54
C ARG A 82 6.86 -8.85 -27.34
N ASN A 83 7.88 -9.21 -26.62
CA ASN A 83 8.94 -8.32 -26.14
C ASN A 83 10.28 -8.70 -26.74
N THR A 84 10.70 -8.02 -27.80
CA THR A 84 11.98 -8.30 -28.47
C THR A 84 13.16 -8.02 -27.54
N LYS A 85 14.13 -8.92 -27.49
CA LYS A 85 15.38 -8.77 -26.76
C LYS A 85 16.40 -8.08 -27.65
N LEU A 86 17.14 -7.11 -27.07
CA LEU A 86 18.22 -6.45 -27.78
C LEU A 86 19.57 -7.05 -27.40
N ALA A 87 20.44 -7.21 -28.39
CA ALA A 87 21.80 -7.66 -28.17
C ALA A 87 22.54 -6.69 -27.20
N GLY A 88 23.20 -7.24 -26.18
CA GLY A 88 23.92 -6.47 -25.18
C GLY A 88 23.08 -5.85 -24.05
N VAL A 89 21.77 -6.08 -24.05
CA VAL A 89 20.88 -5.73 -22.92
C VAL A 89 20.55 -7.02 -22.16
N GLU A 90 20.96 -7.09 -20.90
CA GLU A 90 20.67 -8.25 -20.06
C GLU A 90 19.17 -8.32 -19.74
N THR A 91 18.61 -9.53 -19.78
CA THR A 91 17.26 -9.84 -19.31
C THR A 91 17.38 -10.74 -18.09
N PRO A 92 17.43 -10.18 -16.86
CA PRO A 92 17.54 -10.98 -15.66
C PRO A 92 16.32 -11.87 -15.48
N ARG A 93 16.56 -13.14 -15.11
CA ARG A 93 15.52 -14.17 -14.94
C ARG A 93 15.15 -14.42 -13.46
N GLN A 94 15.43 -13.44 -12.60
CA GLN A 94 15.14 -13.56 -11.18
C GLN A 94 13.66 -13.80 -10.96
N LYS A 95 13.30 -14.89 -10.26
CA LYS A 95 11.94 -15.12 -9.78
C LYS A 95 11.64 -14.18 -8.62
N SER A 96 10.53 -13.45 -8.72
CA SER A 96 10.01 -12.64 -7.64
C SER A 96 8.89 -13.37 -6.91
N ARG A 97 8.69 -13.04 -5.62
CA ARG A 97 7.41 -13.36 -4.96
C ARG A 97 6.32 -12.49 -5.55
N ARG A 98 5.06 -12.88 -5.27
CA ARG A 98 3.94 -11.97 -5.52
C ARG A 98 4.20 -10.63 -4.84
N ASP A 99 3.92 -9.54 -5.55
CA ASP A 99 4.02 -8.15 -5.11
C ASP A 99 5.42 -7.67 -4.69
N GLN A 100 6.46 -8.38 -5.10
CA GLN A 100 7.83 -7.92 -4.93
C GLN A 100 8.30 -7.14 -6.17
N ASP A 101 8.51 -5.83 -6.02
CA ASP A 101 9.13 -5.03 -7.09
C ASP A 101 10.63 -5.37 -7.19
N VAL A 102 11.00 -5.91 -8.34
CA VAL A 102 12.38 -6.30 -8.65
C VAL A 102 12.79 -5.69 -9.99
N ALA A 103 14.08 -5.38 -10.13
CA ALA A 103 14.64 -4.75 -11.33
C ALA A 103 14.83 -5.78 -12.46
N ILE A 104 13.74 -6.37 -12.93
CA ILE A 104 13.68 -7.33 -14.03
C ILE A 104 12.73 -6.86 -15.12
N ASP A 105 12.84 -7.46 -16.30
CA ASP A 105 11.92 -7.20 -17.40
C ASP A 105 10.52 -7.65 -17.01
N ARG A 106 9.54 -6.78 -17.27
CA ARG A 106 8.12 -7.04 -16.98
C ARG A 106 7.21 -6.30 -17.93
N VAL A 107 6.01 -6.78 -18.06
CA VAL A 107 4.88 -6.09 -18.69
C VAL A 107 3.82 -5.79 -17.66
N ASN A 108 3.13 -4.67 -17.84
CA ASN A 108 2.01 -4.28 -16.99
C ASN A 108 0.79 -4.05 -17.88
N LEU A 109 -0.34 -4.61 -17.45
CA LEU A 109 -1.67 -4.28 -17.92
C LEU A 109 -2.36 -3.51 -16.80
N MET A 110 -2.65 -2.24 -17.03
CA MET A 110 -3.48 -1.48 -16.10
C MET A 110 -4.85 -1.26 -16.72
N LEU A 111 -5.88 -1.52 -15.95
CA LEU A 111 -7.26 -1.57 -16.43
C LEU A 111 -8.18 -0.78 -15.52
N ASP A 112 -8.87 0.21 -16.08
CA ASP A 112 -10.05 0.82 -15.48
C ASP A 112 -11.28 0.22 -16.18
N PHE A 113 -11.97 -0.69 -15.50
CA PHE A 113 -13.10 -1.44 -16.04
C PHE A 113 -14.32 -0.56 -16.37
N GLU A 114 -14.40 0.64 -15.82
CA GLU A 114 -15.48 1.59 -16.07
C GLU A 114 -15.08 2.75 -17.01
N GLY A 115 -13.78 2.92 -17.26
CA GLY A 115 -13.23 3.97 -18.10
C GLY A 115 -13.51 5.38 -17.59
N ASP A 116 -13.67 5.55 -16.27
CA ASP A 116 -14.06 6.82 -15.65
C ASP A 116 -12.96 7.45 -14.76
N GLY A 117 -11.79 6.80 -14.68
CA GLY A 117 -10.60 7.32 -14.00
C GLY A 117 -10.67 7.33 -12.48
N ARG A 118 -11.54 6.51 -11.86
CA ARG A 118 -11.73 6.49 -10.41
C ARG A 118 -10.98 5.38 -9.71
N SER A 119 -11.03 4.21 -10.28
CA SER A 119 -10.38 3.02 -9.74
C SER A 119 -9.78 2.23 -10.88
N GLY A 120 -8.52 1.90 -10.77
CA GLY A 120 -7.81 1.05 -11.69
C GLY A 120 -7.24 -0.17 -10.98
N TYR A 121 -6.84 -1.13 -11.79
CA TYR A 121 -6.18 -2.36 -11.37
C TYR A 121 -4.92 -2.51 -12.20
N ASP A 122 -3.82 -2.85 -11.56
CA ASP A 122 -2.55 -3.16 -12.21
C ASP A 122 -2.30 -4.67 -12.13
N PHE A 123 -1.95 -5.25 -13.25
CA PHE A 123 -1.56 -6.66 -13.40
C PHE A 123 -0.18 -6.68 -14.04
N THR A 124 0.81 -7.00 -13.26
CA THR A 124 2.21 -7.05 -13.66
C THR A 124 2.66 -8.49 -13.80
N LEU A 125 3.27 -8.81 -14.94
CA LEU A 125 3.86 -10.11 -15.22
C LEU A 125 5.32 -9.96 -15.62
N THR A 126 6.21 -10.61 -14.87
CA THR A 126 7.64 -10.57 -15.12
C THR A 126 8.07 -11.60 -16.18
N ALA A 127 9.18 -11.36 -16.86
CA ALA A 127 9.75 -12.30 -17.81
C ALA A 127 10.13 -13.67 -17.20
N SER A 128 10.15 -13.78 -15.88
CA SER A 128 10.40 -15.01 -15.11
C SER A 128 9.15 -15.62 -14.47
N ASP A 129 7.95 -15.21 -14.94
CA ASP A 129 6.65 -15.69 -14.47
C ASP A 129 6.31 -15.30 -13.02
N GLY A 130 6.87 -14.21 -12.52
CA GLY A 130 6.47 -13.59 -11.26
C GLY A 130 5.33 -12.60 -11.49
N ILE A 131 4.39 -12.53 -10.54
CA ILE A 131 3.23 -11.65 -10.62
C ILE A 131 3.24 -10.60 -9.54
N MET A 132 2.71 -9.42 -9.88
CA MET A 132 2.33 -8.38 -8.93
C MET A 132 0.96 -7.87 -9.34
N ASP A 133 0.13 -7.53 -8.37
CA ASP A 133 -1.13 -6.86 -8.65
C ASP A 133 -1.41 -5.77 -7.60
N SER A 134 -2.10 -4.74 -8.03
CA SER A 134 -2.45 -3.64 -7.15
C SER A 134 -3.74 -2.97 -7.60
N THR A 135 -4.39 -2.31 -6.65
CA THR A 135 -5.43 -1.34 -6.97
C THR A 135 -4.81 0.04 -7.15
N ILE A 136 -5.40 0.84 -8.04
CA ILE A 136 -4.96 2.21 -8.33
C ILE A 136 -6.12 3.15 -7.98
N THR A 137 -5.88 4.08 -7.06
CA THR A 137 -6.87 5.10 -6.70
C THR A 137 -6.95 6.20 -7.75
N SER A 138 -8.00 7.00 -7.71
CA SER A 138 -8.15 8.19 -8.57
C SER A 138 -7.02 9.22 -8.37
N GLY A 139 -6.31 9.15 -7.24
CA GLY A 139 -5.11 9.96 -6.94
C GLY A 139 -3.84 9.44 -7.63
N GLY A 140 -3.89 8.27 -8.25
CA GLY A 140 -2.73 7.61 -8.81
C GLY A 140 -1.87 6.86 -7.79
N ASN A 141 -2.40 6.60 -6.59
CA ASN A 141 -1.71 5.79 -5.58
C ASN A 141 -1.98 4.31 -5.84
N PHE A 142 -0.92 3.52 -5.77
CA PHE A 142 -0.96 2.07 -5.91
C PHE A 142 -0.98 1.41 -4.52
N SER A 143 -1.82 0.38 -4.35
CA SER A 143 -1.82 -0.49 -3.17
C SER A 143 -1.72 -1.94 -3.59
N SER A 144 -0.66 -2.61 -3.18
CA SER A 144 -0.40 -4.03 -3.39
C SER A 144 -0.98 -4.91 -2.26
N ASP A 145 -1.83 -4.36 -1.40
CA ASP A 145 -2.50 -5.14 -0.35
C ASP A 145 -3.67 -5.99 -0.89
N TRP A 146 -3.99 -5.85 -2.19
CA TRP A 146 -5.04 -6.58 -2.88
C TRP A 146 -4.47 -7.64 -3.81
N ASP A 147 -4.97 -8.87 -3.71
CA ASP A 147 -4.64 -10.01 -4.55
C ASP A 147 -5.79 -10.36 -5.50
N GLY A 148 -5.58 -10.25 -6.81
CA GLY A 148 -6.53 -10.68 -7.84
C GLY A 148 -6.37 -12.14 -8.25
N LEU A 149 -7.47 -12.73 -8.71
CA LEU A 149 -7.42 -14.02 -9.41
C LEU A 149 -7.42 -13.77 -10.92
N TRP A 150 -6.31 -14.10 -11.59
CA TRP A 150 -6.13 -13.96 -13.03
C TRP A 150 -5.17 -15.03 -13.57
N GLN A 151 -5.28 -15.33 -14.84
CA GLN A 151 -4.43 -16.34 -15.49
C GLN A 151 -3.27 -15.64 -16.18
N HIS A 152 -2.11 -16.26 -16.17
CA HIS A 152 -0.91 -15.77 -16.82
C HIS A 152 -0.02 -16.91 -17.29
N ALA A 153 0.78 -16.63 -18.31
CA ALA A 153 1.86 -17.51 -18.76
C ALA A 153 2.93 -16.72 -19.49
N VAL A 154 4.17 -17.19 -19.38
CA VAL A 154 5.33 -16.59 -20.03
C VAL A 154 6.14 -17.66 -20.75
N VAL A 155 6.57 -17.33 -21.97
CA VAL A 155 7.57 -18.12 -22.70
C VAL A 155 8.78 -17.22 -22.99
N ASP A 156 9.94 -17.65 -22.55
CA ASP A 156 11.21 -16.94 -22.77
C ASP A 156 12.04 -17.65 -23.83
N ALA A 157 12.19 -17.03 -25.02
CA ALA A 157 13.01 -17.47 -26.14
C ALA A 157 14.24 -16.59 -26.34
N ASP A 158 15.14 -16.97 -27.26
CA ASP A 158 16.41 -16.28 -27.45
C ASP A 158 16.24 -14.84 -27.99
N ASP A 159 15.28 -14.62 -28.89
CA ASP A 159 15.06 -13.36 -29.62
C ASP A 159 13.99 -12.47 -28.95
N ALA A 160 13.05 -13.09 -28.21
CA ALA A 160 11.96 -12.39 -27.54
C ALA A 160 11.45 -13.21 -26.36
N TRP A 161 10.73 -12.58 -25.47
CA TRP A 161 9.86 -13.25 -24.52
C TRP A 161 8.42 -12.81 -24.75
N THR A 162 7.50 -13.74 -24.55
CA THR A 162 6.05 -13.54 -24.72
C THR A 162 5.36 -13.69 -23.39
N ALA A 163 4.26 -12.99 -23.23
CA ALA A 163 3.44 -13.03 -22.03
C ALA A 163 1.97 -13.03 -22.44
N GLU A 164 1.16 -13.82 -21.78
CA GLU A 164 -0.30 -13.83 -21.92
C GLU A 164 -0.94 -13.64 -20.55
N LEU A 165 -1.96 -12.78 -20.50
CA LEU A 165 -2.76 -12.46 -19.32
C LEU A 165 -4.23 -12.61 -19.69
N LEU A 166 -5.03 -13.22 -18.80
CA LEU A 166 -6.50 -13.24 -18.89
C LEU A 166 -7.07 -12.74 -17.56
N ILE A 167 -7.71 -11.58 -17.62
CA ILE A 167 -8.32 -10.91 -16.47
C ILE A 167 -9.82 -11.17 -16.48
N PRO A 168 -10.36 -11.98 -15.56
CA PRO A 168 -11.78 -12.33 -15.53
C PRO A 168 -12.68 -11.10 -15.31
N TRP A 169 -13.87 -11.10 -15.89
CA TRP A 169 -14.84 -10.00 -15.74
C TRP A 169 -15.36 -9.84 -14.30
N HIS A 170 -15.23 -10.87 -13.48
CA HIS A 170 -15.58 -10.77 -12.05
C HIS A 170 -14.52 -10.10 -11.19
N THR A 171 -13.35 -9.74 -11.72
CA THR A 171 -12.25 -9.13 -10.97
C THR A 171 -12.67 -7.80 -10.33
N ALA A 172 -13.41 -6.97 -11.04
CA ALA A 172 -13.86 -5.66 -10.53
C ALA A 172 -15.37 -5.45 -10.67
N PRO A 173 -15.99 -4.60 -9.84
CA PRO A 173 -17.33 -4.11 -10.10
C PRO A 173 -17.38 -3.33 -11.41
N MET A 174 -18.45 -3.51 -12.16
CA MET A 174 -18.63 -2.86 -13.46
C MET A 174 -20.06 -2.36 -13.61
N LYS A 175 -20.24 -1.16 -14.17
CA LYS A 175 -21.56 -0.64 -14.56
C LYS A 175 -22.23 -1.56 -15.59
N LYS A 176 -23.57 -1.55 -15.62
CA LYS A 176 -24.33 -2.23 -16.68
C LYS A 176 -23.93 -1.65 -18.03
N ALA A 177 -23.57 -2.51 -18.96
CA ALA A 177 -23.31 -2.11 -20.32
C ALA A 177 -24.58 -1.53 -20.98
N MET A 178 -24.40 -0.50 -21.79
CA MET A 178 -25.49 0.04 -22.63
C MET A 178 -25.45 -0.65 -24.00
N GLY A 179 -26.22 -1.75 -24.13
CA GLY A 179 -26.22 -2.59 -25.32
C GLY A 179 -25.21 -3.72 -25.24
N ASP A 180 -24.65 -4.07 -26.39
CA ASP A 180 -23.70 -5.18 -26.60
C ASP A 180 -22.22 -4.79 -26.46
N LYS A 181 -21.95 -3.52 -26.15
CA LYS A 181 -20.61 -2.96 -25.99
C LYS A 181 -20.38 -2.32 -24.63
N ARG A 182 -19.13 -2.30 -24.22
CA ARG A 182 -18.62 -1.67 -23.01
C ARG A 182 -17.38 -0.85 -23.34
N THR A 183 -17.24 0.29 -22.70
CA THR A 183 -15.98 1.06 -22.70
C THR A 183 -15.16 0.68 -21.47
N VAL A 184 -13.92 0.29 -21.69
CA VAL A 184 -12.89 0.16 -20.64
C VAL A 184 -11.73 1.07 -20.99
N ALA A 185 -10.92 1.46 -20.00
CA ALA A 185 -9.71 2.21 -20.25
C ALA A 185 -8.48 1.36 -19.92
N VAL A 186 -7.51 1.33 -20.83
CA VAL A 186 -6.37 0.42 -20.80
C VAL A 186 -5.07 1.21 -20.89
N TYR A 187 -4.10 0.78 -20.12
CA TYR A 187 -2.71 1.20 -20.22
C TYR A 187 -1.82 -0.05 -20.24
N LEU A 188 -0.95 -0.10 -21.22
CA LEU A 188 0.01 -1.20 -21.40
C LEU A 188 1.41 -0.64 -21.29
N ASP A 189 2.28 -1.32 -20.56
CA ASP A 189 3.69 -0.96 -20.57
C ASP A 189 4.63 -2.16 -20.48
N ARG A 190 5.86 -1.92 -20.89
CA ARG A 190 7.01 -2.80 -20.68
C ARG A 190 8.08 -2.04 -19.91
N VAL A 191 8.67 -2.71 -18.93
CA VAL A 191 9.87 -2.25 -18.22
C VAL A 191 11.04 -3.14 -18.62
N VAL A 192 12.15 -2.53 -19.02
CA VAL A 192 13.44 -3.20 -19.20
C VAL A 192 14.27 -2.96 -17.94
N GLY A 193 14.27 -3.93 -17.04
CA GLY A 193 14.75 -3.75 -15.67
C GLY A 193 16.25 -3.45 -15.58
N SER A 194 17.08 -4.04 -16.44
CA SER A 194 18.54 -3.87 -16.42
C SER A 194 19.01 -2.45 -16.74
N VAL A 195 18.21 -1.69 -17.49
CA VAL A 195 18.49 -0.29 -17.86
C VAL A 195 17.50 0.70 -17.26
N ASN A 196 16.51 0.20 -16.53
CA ASN A 196 15.44 0.99 -15.88
C ASN A 196 14.71 1.92 -16.88
N GLU A 197 14.41 1.38 -18.07
CA GLU A 197 13.62 2.04 -19.10
C GLU A 197 12.19 1.50 -19.08
N ARG A 198 11.21 2.39 -19.31
CA ARG A 198 9.80 2.01 -19.46
C ARG A 198 9.24 2.63 -20.73
N MET A 199 8.54 1.85 -21.50
CA MET A 199 7.78 2.26 -22.67
C MET A 199 6.32 1.87 -22.49
N ALA A 200 5.40 2.72 -22.97
CA ALA A 200 3.97 2.51 -22.72
C ALA A 200 3.08 2.92 -23.90
N TRP A 201 1.90 2.38 -23.89
CA TRP A 201 0.74 2.78 -24.70
C TRP A 201 -0.51 2.87 -23.82
N PRO A 202 -1.19 4.05 -23.77
CA PRO A 202 -0.76 5.34 -24.30
C PRO A 202 0.49 5.89 -23.59
N ALA A 203 1.18 6.85 -24.20
CA ALA A 203 2.42 7.43 -23.71
C ALA A 203 2.19 8.38 -22.52
N VAL A 204 1.85 7.85 -21.36
CA VAL A 204 1.49 8.57 -20.14
C VAL A 204 2.48 8.25 -19.03
N SER A 205 2.81 9.23 -18.19
CA SER A 205 3.68 9.07 -17.03
C SER A 205 2.88 8.88 -15.75
N PHE A 206 3.29 7.94 -14.88
CA PHE A 206 2.75 7.75 -13.53
C PHE A 206 2.82 8.99 -12.63
N GLU A 207 3.78 9.88 -12.90
CA GLU A 207 3.97 11.09 -12.11
C GLU A 207 2.92 12.18 -12.41
N ARG A 208 1.99 11.91 -13.31
CA ARG A 208 0.89 12.85 -13.59
C ARG A 208 -0.28 12.64 -12.63
N PRO A 209 -0.84 13.71 -12.05
CA PRO A 209 -1.92 13.64 -11.07
C PRO A 209 -3.21 12.95 -11.56
N GLN A 210 -3.30 12.66 -12.84
CA GLN A 210 -4.49 12.14 -13.49
C GLN A 210 -4.18 10.89 -14.31
N PHE A 211 -3.31 10.07 -13.78
CA PHE A 211 -2.80 8.92 -14.49
C PHE A 211 -3.92 8.06 -15.09
N LEU A 212 -4.90 7.62 -14.29
CA LEU A 212 -6.02 6.79 -14.74
C LEU A 212 -6.87 7.44 -15.84
N ASN A 213 -7.08 8.75 -15.78
CA ASN A 213 -7.90 9.47 -16.77
C ASN A 213 -7.26 9.56 -18.15
N GLN A 214 -5.96 9.25 -18.24
CA GLN A 214 -5.19 9.30 -19.48
C GLN A 214 -5.04 7.93 -20.14
N PHE A 215 -5.66 6.89 -19.59
CA PHE A 215 -5.71 5.57 -20.20
C PHE A 215 -6.49 5.64 -21.53
N GLU A 216 -6.09 4.79 -22.46
CA GLU A 216 -6.80 4.70 -23.74
C GLU A 216 -8.15 4.02 -23.57
N LYS A 217 -9.23 4.73 -23.95
CA LYS A 217 -10.58 4.20 -23.89
C LYS A 217 -10.86 3.35 -25.13
N ILE A 218 -11.17 2.08 -24.90
CA ILE A 218 -11.52 1.14 -25.97
C ILE A 218 -12.94 0.63 -25.79
N GLU A 219 -13.67 0.50 -26.90
CA GLU A 219 -14.95 -0.17 -26.93
C GLU A 219 -14.73 -1.67 -27.23
N ILE A 220 -15.27 -2.51 -26.36
CA ILE A 220 -15.18 -3.96 -26.46
C ILE A 220 -16.58 -4.59 -26.34
N PRO A 221 -16.79 -5.83 -26.79
CA PRO A 221 -18.00 -6.60 -26.50
C PRO A 221 -18.28 -6.66 -25.01
N ALA A 222 -19.52 -6.48 -24.61
CA ALA A 222 -19.91 -6.49 -23.21
C ALA A 222 -20.15 -7.91 -22.72
N HIS A 223 -19.33 -8.36 -21.79
CA HIS A 223 -19.51 -9.61 -21.08
C HIS A 223 -19.75 -9.32 -19.60
N SER A 224 -20.40 -10.24 -18.91
CA SER A 224 -20.56 -10.24 -17.45
C SER A 224 -20.39 -11.66 -16.94
N GLN A 225 -19.78 -11.77 -15.79
CA GLN A 225 -19.53 -13.05 -15.15
C GLN A 225 -20.04 -12.98 -13.71
N SER A 226 -20.72 -14.04 -13.25
CA SER A 226 -21.07 -14.21 -11.85
C SER A 226 -19.96 -14.97 -11.14
N LEU A 227 -19.81 -14.72 -9.86
CA LEU A 227 -18.88 -15.45 -9.00
C LEU A 227 -19.53 -15.65 -7.63
N LEU A 228 -19.50 -16.87 -7.16
CA LEU A 228 -19.75 -17.21 -5.76
C LEU A 228 -18.53 -17.98 -5.28
N ALA A 229 -17.78 -17.42 -4.34
CA ALA A 229 -16.63 -18.08 -3.76
C ALA A 229 -16.78 -18.16 -2.24
N VAL A 230 -16.40 -19.28 -1.66
CA VAL A 230 -16.36 -19.53 -0.23
C VAL A 230 -14.96 -20.01 0.12
N THR A 231 -14.32 -19.36 1.08
CA THR A 231 -12.97 -19.70 1.53
C THR A 231 -13.00 -20.04 3.01
N PRO A 232 -13.33 -21.29 3.40
CA PRO A 232 -13.13 -21.74 4.76
C PRO A 232 -11.65 -21.80 5.10
N TYR A 233 -11.31 -21.53 6.36
CA TYR A 233 -9.96 -21.67 6.87
C TYR A 233 -9.96 -22.21 8.30
N VAL A 234 -8.82 -22.82 8.63
CA VAL A 234 -8.51 -23.31 9.98
C VAL A 234 -7.11 -22.86 10.34
N VAL A 235 -6.92 -22.50 11.61
CA VAL A 235 -5.64 -22.04 12.15
C VAL A 235 -5.38 -22.79 13.44
N GLY A 236 -4.18 -23.34 13.58
CA GLY A 236 -3.66 -23.84 14.84
C GLY A 236 -2.44 -23.01 15.25
N LEU A 237 -2.40 -22.52 16.46
CA LEU A 237 -1.29 -21.80 17.05
C LEU A 237 -0.78 -22.55 18.28
N HIS A 238 0.53 -22.71 18.36
CA HIS A 238 1.23 -23.20 19.54
C HIS A 238 2.16 -22.10 20.06
N ASP A 239 1.83 -21.50 21.18
CA ASP A 239 2.67 -20.56 21.91
C ASP A 239 3.60 -21.34 22.85
N ARG A 240 4.92 -21.24 22.59
CA ARG A 240 5.93 -21.96 23.37
C ARG A 240 6.29 -21.27 24.67
N VAL A 241 6.06 -19.95 24.78
CA VAL A 241 6.32 -19.15 25.98
C VAL A 241 5.17 -19.30 26.97
N ALA A 242 3.94 -19.05 26.52
CA ALA A 242 2.74 -19.28 27.33
C ALA A 242 2.44 -20.76 27.55
N LYS A 243 3.02 -21.67 26.74
CA LYS A 243 2.75 -23.12 26.70
C LYS A 243 1.28 -23.43 26.45
N ASP A 244 0.68 -22.66 25.58
CA ASP A 244 -0.74 -22.74 25.23
C ASP A 244 -0.92 -23.12 23.76
N ASN A 245 -2.09 -23.70 23.47
CA ASN A 245 -2.51 -24.05 22.13
C ASN A 245 -3.87 -23.42 21.88
N SER A 246 -4.00 -22.71 20.77
CA SER A 246 -5.28 -22.24 20.28
C SER A 246 -5.60 -22.85 18.93
N PHE A 247 -6.89 -22.99 18.67
CA PHE A 247 -7.42 -23.44 17.39
C PHE A 247 -8.58 -22.55 17.00
N ASP A 248 -8.52 -22.02 15.79
CA ASP A 248 -9.52 -21.16 15.24
C ASP A 248 -9.99 -21.64 13.87
N ALA A 249 -11.25 -21.35 13.54
CA ALA A 249 -11.84 -21.65 12.24
C ALA A 249 -12.81 -20.53 11.85
N GLY A 250 -12.80 -20.20 10.57
CA GLY A 250 -13.65 -19.17 10.01
C GLY A 250 -13.87 -19.38 8.52
N ALA A 251 -14.56 -18.42 7.91
CA ALA A 251 -14.83 -18.49 6.48
C ALA A 251 -15.06 -17.09 5.91
N ASP A 252 -14.54 -16.89 4.68
CA ASP A 252 -14.84 -15.74 3.85
C ASP A 252 -15.83 -16.16 2.76
N LEU A 253 -16.80 -15.28 2.49
CA LEU A 253 -17.78 -15.39 1.41
C LEU A 253 -17.58 -14.22 0.46
N PHE A 254 -17.53 -14.51 -0.82
CA PHE A 254 -17.49 -13.53 -1.87
C PHE A 254 -18.57 -13.87 -2.92
N TRP A 255 -19.55 -12.97 -3.08
CA TRP A 255 -20.66 -13.17 -3.99
C TRP A 255 -20.86 -11.98 -4.91
N LYS A 256 -20.80 -12.25 -6.21
CA LYS A 256 -20.97 -11.30 -7.29
C LYS A 256 -21.93 -11.87 -8.32
N PRO A 257 -23.25 -11.66 -8.13
CA PRO A 257 -24.25 -12.23 -9.05
C PRO A 257 -24.21 -11.59 -10.44
N ASN A 258 -23.66 -10.39 -10.54
CA ASN A 258 -23.48 -9.63 -11.78
C ASN A 258 -22.39 -8.58 -11.59
N GLY A 259 -22.01 -7.87 -12.66
CA GLY A 259 -20.98 -6.82 -12.57
C GLY A 259 -21.34 -5.61 -11.69
N GLN A 260 -22.61 -5.40 -11.36
CA GLN A 260 -23.08 -4.18 -10.69
C GLN A 260 -23.15 -4.30 -9.17
N PHE A 261 -23.12 -5.49 -8.60
CA PHE A 261 -23.28 -5.74 -7.17
C PHE A 261 -22.29 -6.78 -6.69
N GLN A 262 -21.75 -6.54 -5.51
CA GLN A 262 -20.85 -7.44 -4.82
C GLN A 262 -21.16 -7.43 -3.32
N LEU A 263 -21.18 -8.62 -2.73
CA LEU A 263 -21.23 -8.87 -1.30
C LEU A 263 -19.97 -9.63 -0.91
N SER A 264 -19.29 -9.13 0.11
CA SER A 264 -18.20 -9.85 0.80
C SER A 264 -18.59 -9.97 2.27
N ALA A 265 -18.39 -11.13 2.87
CA ALA A 265 -18.62 -11.35 4.29
C ALA A 265 -17.52 -12.22 4.87
N THR A 266 -17.19 -12.00 6.13
CA THR A 266 -16.27 -12.84 6.89
C THR A 266 -16.87 -13.20 8.24
N LEU A 267 -16.68 -14.44 8.64
CA LEU A 267 -17.08 -14.94 9.96
C LEU A 267 -15.85 -15.41 10.68
N ASN A 268 -15.69 -14.94 11.92
CA ASN A 268 -14.55 -15.23 12.78
C ASN A 268 -13.21 -15.03 12.02
N PRO A 269 -12.96 -13.80 11.47
CA PRO A 269 -11.78 -13.56 10.64
C PRO A 269 -10.51 -13.85 11.43
N ASP A 270 -9.65 -14.69 10.85
CA ASP A 270 -8.37 -15.02 11.46
C ASP A 270 -7.41 -13.82 11.34
N PHE A 271 -6.90 -13.42 12.50
CA PHE A 271 -5.82 -12.43 12.63
C PHE A 271 -4.45 -13.08 12.82
N GLY A 272 -4.33 -14.40 12.71
CA GLY A 272 -3.06 -15.11 12.75
C GLY A 272 -2.09 -14.43 11.77
N GLN A 273 -1.12 -13.70 12.30
CA GLN A 273 -0.19 -12.90 11.51
C GLN A 273 0.71 -13.84 10.70
N VAL A 274 0.25 -14.17 9.50
CA VAL A 274 1.08 -14.89 8.53
C VAL A 274 2.27 -14.01 8.10
N GLU A 275 2.14 -12.68 8.22
CA GLU A 275 3.21 -11.71 7.98
C GLU A 275 3.26 -10.66 9.10
N SER A 276 4.39 -10.59 9.82
CA SER A 276 4.61 -9.61 10.88
C SER A 276 4.81 -8.19 10.33
N ASP A 277 4.32 -7.19 11.07
CA ASP A 277 4.68 -5.79 10.82
C ASP A 277 6.17 -5.56 11.10
N SER A 278 6.74 -4.50 10.50
CA SER A 278 8.13 -4.14 10.73
C SER A 278 8.32 -3.50 12.12
N LEU A 279 9.50 -3.69 12.71
CA LEU A 279 9.85 -3.05 13.98
C LEU A 279 9.93 -1.52 13.81
N VAL A 280 9.22 -0.78 14.66
CA VAL A 280 9.23 0.69 14.67
C VAL A 280 9.50 1.21 16.07
N VAL A 281 10.48 2.14 16.19
CA VAL A 281 10.74 2.91 17.42
C VAL A 281 10.01 4.23 17.32
N ASN A 282 9.05 4.48 18.21
CA ASN A 282 8.24 5.69 18.21
C ASN A 282 8.16 6.32 19.61
N PHE A 283 8.83 7.46 19.79
CA PHE A 283 8.75 8.30 20.99
C PHE A 283 7.77 9.47 20.84
N SER A 284 7.19 9.65 19.66
CA SER A 284 6.29 10.77 19.38
C SER A 284 4.94 10.63 20.08
N ALA A 285 4.11 11.67 20.02
CA ALA A 285 2.73 11.62 20.45
C ALA A 285 1.80 10.95 19.43
N GLN A 286 2.30 10.77 18.22
CA GLN A 286 1.50 10.29 17.10
C GLN A 286 1.57 8.77 17.00
N GLU A 287 0.45 8.15 16.65
CA GLU A 287 0.36 6.71 16.38
C GLU A 287 1.11 6.36 15.09
N THR A 288 1.76 5.20 15.07
CA THR A 288 2.35 4.66 13.84
C THR A 288 1.26 4.10 12.93
N PHE A 289 1.25 4.51 11.67
CA PHE A 289 0.35 3.95 10.65
C PHE A 289 0.92 2.64 10.08
N PHE A 290 0.06 1.62 10.01
CA PHE A 290 0.34 0.37 9.30
C PHE A 290 -0.78 0.07 8.30
N SER A 291 -0.48 -0.36 7.08
CA SER A 291 -1.48 -0.84 6.14
C SER A 291 -2.14 -2.14 6.61
N ASP A 292 -3.39 -2.38 6.20
CA ASP A 292 -4.09 -3.63 6.49
C ASP A 292 -3.71 -4.68 5.45
N LYS A 293 -3.41 -5.89 5.89
CA LYS A 293 -3.02 -7.03 5.03
C LYS A 293 -4.07 -8.14 5.01
N ARG A 294 -5.19 -7.94 5.68
CA ARG A 294 -6.26 -8.95 5.78
C ARG A 294 -7.12 -8.94 4.52
N PRO A 295 -7.25 -10.06 3.78
CA PRO A 295 -7.88 -10.10 2.45
C PRO A 295 -9.30 -9.51 2.42
N PHE A 296 -10.15 -9.81 3.41
CA PHE A 296 -11.50 -9.26 3.47
C PHE A 296 -11.50 -7.71 3.51
N PHE A 297 -10.58 -7.09 4.24
CA PHE A 297 -10.55 -5.63 4.42
C PHE A 297 -9.92 -4.92 3.22
N THR A 298 -8.95 -5.54 2.54
CA THR A 298 -8.26 -4.97 1.37
C THR A 298 -9.09 -5.11 0.08
N GLU A 299 -9.98 -6.08 0.00
CA GLU A 299 -10.87 -6.30 -1.14
C GLU A 299 -11.79 -5.09 -1.39
N ASN A 300 -11.75 -4.52 -2.61
CA ASN A 300 -12.55 -3.33 -3.02
C ASN A 300 -12.41 -2.11 -2.07
N GLN A 301 -11.27 -1.93 -1.47
CA GLN A 301 -11.00 -0.80 -0.57
C GLN A 301 -11.15 0.54 -1.28
N GLY A 302 -10.89 0.62 -2.59
CA GLY A 302 -10.91 1.87 -3.34
C GLY A 302 -12.23 2.67 -3.28
N LEU A 303 -13.38 2.02 -3.07
CA LEU A 303 -14.64 2.73 -2.84
C LEU A 303 -14.68 3.42 -1.49
N PHE A 304 -14.16 2.78 -0.45
CA PHE A 304 -14.11 3.29 0.93
C PHE A 304 -12.87 4.15 1.21
N ASP A 305 -11.98 4.31 0.22
CA ASP A 305 -10.85 5.22 0.33
C ASP A 305 -11.36 6.67 0.34
N PHE A 306 -11.36 7.25 1.53
CA PHE A 306 -11.62 8.67 1.76
C PHE A 306 -10.38 9.28 2.40
N GLY A 307 -9.38 9.54 1.53
CA GLY A 307 -8.12 10.15 1.95
C GLY A 307 -8.26 11.65 2.21
N MET A 308 -7.71 12.12 3.32
CA MET A 308 -7.74 13.53 3.74
C MET A 308 -6.50 14.31 3.29
N LEU A 309 -5.77 13.84 2.27
CA LEU A 309 -4.65 14.50 1.60
C LEU A 309 -3.43 14.81 2.51
N PHE A 310 -3.38 14.36 3.74
CA PHE A 310 -2.30 14.60 4.68
C PHE A 310 -1.98 13.36 5.51
N ASP A 311 -0.72 12.96 5.56
CA ASP A 311 -0.11 12.00 6.48
C ASP A 311 -0.92 10.69 6.70
N ASN A 312 -1.32 10.03 5.63
CA ASN A 312 -2.15 8.81 5.64
C ASN A 312 -3.53 8.98 6.32
N SER A 313 -3.96 10.22 6.57
CA SER A 313 -5.25 10.49 7.21
C SER A 313 -6.41 10.00 6.34
N GLN A 314 -7.31 9.22 6.94
CA GLN A 314 -8.46 8.58 6.25
C GLN A 314 -9.61 8.33 7.21
N LEU A 315 -10.86 8.33 6.69
CA LEU A 315 -12.05 8.15 7.51
C LEU A 315 -12.32 6.71 7.90
N LEU A 316 -11.84 5.73 7.15
CA LEU A 316 -11.94 4.31 7.49
C LEU A 316 -10.55 3.68 7.48
N TYR A 317 -10.05 3.36 8.66
CA TYR A 317 -8.81 2.65 8.91
C TYR A 317 -9.13 1.29 9.51
N THR A 318 -9.20 0.27 8.67
CA THR A 318 -9.71 -1.05 9.04
C THR A 318 -8.91 -1.74 10.15
N ARG A 319 -7.65 -1.33 10.38
CA ARG A 319 -6.86 -1.82 11.53
C ARG A 319 -7.41 -1.40 12.90
N ARG A 320 -8.38 -0.47 12.97
CA ARG A 320 -9.14 -0.21 14.22
C ARG A 320 -9.95 -1.42 14.65
N ILE A 321 -10.42 -2.21 13.67
CA ILE A 321 -11.24 -3.40 13.88
C ILE A 321 -10.33 -4.56 14.29
N GLY A 322 -10.57 -5.12 15.48
CA GLY A 322 -9.70 -6.13 16.09
C GLY A 322 -8.43 -5.58 16.73
N ALA A 323 -8.25 -4.25 16.80
CA ALA A 323 -7.18 -3.65 17.58
C ALA A 323 -7.37 -3.91 19.09
N MET A 324 -6.42 -3.45 19.94
CA MET A 324 -6.52 -3.58 21.39
C MET A 324 -7.93 -3.22 21.89
N ALA A 325 -8.56 -4.12 22.62
CA ALA A 325 -9.88 -3.92 23.21
C ALA A 325 -9.90 -2.76 24.20
N ASP A 326 -11.07 -2.15 24.41
CA ASP A 326 -11.21 -0.94 25.24
C ASP A 326 -10.88 -1.18 26.72
N ASP A 327 -11.04 -2.40 27.20
CA ASP A 327 -10.65 -2.85 28.55
C ASP A 327 -9.17 -3.24 28.66
N ARG A 328 -8.42 -3.18 27.55
CA ARG A 328 -7.00 -3.57 27.43
C ARG A 328 -6.73 -5.06 27.71
N SER A 329 -7.73 -5.92 27.59
CA SER A 329 -7.59 -7.36 27.81
C SER A 329 -6.82 -8.10 26.72
N GLY A 330 -6.61 -7.47 25.57
CA GLY A 330 -5.94 -8.05 24.39
C GLY A 330 -6.51 -7.49 23.09
N ALA A 331 -6.27 -8.16 21.99
CA ALA A 331 -6.87 -7.82 20.70
C ALA A 331 -8.39 -8.04 20.74
N GLY A 332 -9.16 -7.17 20.06
CA GLY A 332 -10.61 -7.30 19.94
C GLY A 332 -10.99 -8.56 19.14
N ASP A 333 -11.93 -9.35 19.66
CA ASP A 333 -12.41 -10.58 19.02
C ASP A 333 -13.54 -10.23 18.04
N ILE A 334 -13.28 -10.31 16.73
CA ILE A 334 -14.25 -9.99 15.70
C ILE A 334 -15.20 -11.18 15.48
N VAL A 335 -16.50 -10.96 15.69
CA VAL A 335 -17.54 -11.93 15.35
C VAL A 335 -17.65 -12.12 13.86
N GLY A 336 -17.66 -11.00 13.13
CA GLY A 336 -17.75 -11.00 11.68
C GLY A 336 -17.82 -9.59 11.12
N ALA A 337 -17.67 -9.53 9.81
CA ALA A 337 -17.84 -8.30 9.06
C ALA A 337 -18.54 -8.57 7.72
N ILE A 338 -19.25 -7.57 7.21
CA ILE A 338 -19.93 -7.63 5.93
C ILE A 338 -19.69 -6.33 5.17
N LYS A 339 -19.44 -6.45 3.90
CA LYS A 339 -19.23 -5.34 2.98
C LYS A 339 -20.02 -5.59 1.72
N PHE A 340 -20.79 -4.62 1.30
CA PHE A 340 -21.42 -4.66 -0.01
C PHE A 340 -21.15 -3.36 -0.75
N ASN A 341 -20.97 -3.47 -2.05
CA ASN A 341 -20.74 -2.35 -2.96
C ASN A 341 -21.39 -2.62 -4.30
N GLY A 342 -21.71 -1.54 -4.99
CA GLY A 342 -22.37 -1.62 -6.27
C GLY A 342 -22.43 -0.31 -6.99
N SER A 343 -23.06 -0.33 -8.18
CA SER A 343 -23.28 0.85 -9.00
C SER A 343 -24.71 0.91 -9.55
N ILE A 344 -25.29 2.11 -9.58
CA ILE A 344 -26.55 2.42 -10.23
C ILE A 344 -26.31 3.61 -11.18
N GLY A 345 -26.23 3.32 -12.47
CA GLY A 345 -25.84 4.32 -13.46
C GLY A 345 -24.45 4.89 -13.15
N ALA A 346 -24.34 6.24 -13.03
CA ALA A 346 -23.10 6.92 -12.71
C ALA A 346 -22.81 7.00 -11.19
N THR A 347 -23.64 6.44 -10.33
CA THR A 347 -23.51 6.47 -8.88
C THR A 347 -22.96 5.15 -8.37
N GLN A 348 -21.86 5.18 -7.62
CA GLN A 348 -21.34 4.04 -6.87
C GLN A 348 -21.76 4.19 -5.41
N TYR A 349 -22.03 3.07 -4.76
CA TYR A 349 -22.40 3.02 -3.35
C TYR A 349 -21.78 1.83 -2.66
N GLY A 350 -21.57 1.95 -1.36
CA GLY A 350 -21.10 0.85 -0.53
C GLY A 350 -21.50 1.02 0.92
N ALA A 351 -21.60 -0.09 1.62
CA ALA A 351 -21.75 -0.14 3.06
C ALA A 351 -20.84 -1.21 3.64
N PHE A 352 -20.39 -0.95 4.85
CA PHE A 352 -19.50 -1.80 5.62
C PHE A 352 -20.01 -1.87 7.06
N LEU A 353 -20.00 -3.07 7.65
CA LEU A 353 -20.33 -3.31 9.04
C LEU A 353 -19.34 -4.32 9.60
N ALA A 354 -18.89 -4.12 10.85
CA ALA A 354 -18.09 -5.09 11.59
C ALA A 354 -18.49 -5.05 13.07
N ASP A 355 -18.47 -6.21 13.72
CA ASP A 355 -18.89 -6.36 15.11
C ASP A 355 -17.86 -7.17 15.90
N GLU A 356 -17.47 -6.68 17.07
CA GLU A 356 -16.55 -7.32 17.99
C GLU A 356 -17.32 -7.91 19.18
N ARG A 357 -16.83 -9.03 19.71
CA ARG A 357 -17.45 -9.80 20.80
C ARG A 357 -17.11 -9.24 22.17
N GLY A 358 -18.03 -9.47 23.14
CA GLY A 358 -17.81 -9.19 24.56
C GLY A 358 -18.25 -7.79 24.99
N ASP A 359 -18.11 -7.52 26.29
CA ASP A 359 -18.56 -6.25 26.90
C ASP A 359 -17.70 -5.05 26.46
N ALA A 360 -16.44 -5.30 26.08
CA ALA A 360 -15.52 -4.32 25.51
C ALA A 360 -15.51 -4.32 23.96
N GLY A 361 -16.40 -5.11 23.35
CA GLY A 361 -16.54 -5.18 21.89
C GLY A 361 -17.08 -3.88 21.31
N ARG A 362 -16.63 -3.56 20.12
CA ARG A 362 -16.97 -2.34 19.38
C ARG A 362 -17.78 -2.72 18.14
N ARG A 363 -18.65 -1.81 17.73
CA ARG A 363 -19.38 -1.93 16.46
C ARG A 363 -18.97 -0.82 15.52
N PHE A 364 -18.62 -1.19 14.28
CA PHE A 364 -18.18 -0.27 13.24
C PHE A 364 -19.15 -0.29 12.08
N SER A 365 -19.53 0.88 11.58
CA SER A 365 -20.29 1.01 10.35
C SER A 365 -19.72 2.10 9.45
N ALA A 366 -19.83 1.91 8.12
CA ALA A 366 -19.49 2.93 7.14
C ALA A 366 -20.46 2.87 5.95
N LEU A 367 -20.85 4.04 5.45
CA LEU A 367 -21.64 4.21 4.24
C LEU A 367 -20.90 5.14 3.28
N ARG A 368 -20.82 4.78 2.02
CA ARG A 368 -20.13 5.55 0.98
C ARG A 368 -21.01 5.70 -0.26
N VAL A 369 -21.10 6.92 -0.79
CA VAL A 369 -21.73 7.21 -2.08
C VAL A 369 -20.82 8.13 -2.88
N GLN A 370 -20.64 7.83 -4.16
CA GLN A 370 -19.87 8.66 -5.10
C GLN A 370 -20.61 8.78 -6.43
N ARG A 371 -20.49 9.96 -7.07
CA ARG A 371 -21.05 10.19 -8.40
C ARG A 371 -20.16 11.11 -9.23
N SER A 372 -19.92 10.68 -10.48
CA SER A 372 -19.22 11.51 -11.49
C SER A 372 -20.23 12.19 -12.42
N PHE A 373 -19.94 13.43 -12.78
CA PHE A 373 -20.66 14.18 -13.81
C PHE A 373 -19.73 15.22 -14.46
N GLY A 374 -19.49 15.04 -15.74
CA GLY A 374 -18.53 15.85 -16.49
C GLY A 374 -17.14 15.78 -15.87
N ALA A 375 -16.55 16.94 -15.60
CA ALA A 375 -15.22 17.06 -14.98
C ALA A 375 -15.23 16.92 -13.44
N HIS A 376 -16.36 16.64 -12.82
CA HIS A 376 -16.53 16.59 -11.38
C HIS A 376 -16.78 15.17 -10.88
N ASN A 377 -16.17 14.83 -9.76
CA ASN A 377 -16.52 13.67 -8.94
C ASN A 377 -16.87 14.16 -7.53
N LEU A 378 -18.05 13.84 -7.06
CA LEU A 378 -18.53 14.15 -5.70
C LEU A 378 -18.75 12.87 -4.93
N GLY A 379 -18.34 12.87 -3.68
CA GLY A 379 -18.55 11.75 -2.76
C GLY A 379 -19.02 12.21 -1.39
N ALA A 380 -19.66 11.29 -0.68
CA ALA A 380 -20.00 11.43 0.73
C ALA A 380 -19.74 10.12 1.46
N MET A 381 -19.21 10.19 2.67
CA MET A 381 -18.97 9.05 3.54
C MET A 381 -19.41 9.34 4.95
N LEU A 382 -20.12 8.40 5.55
CA LEU A 382 -20.50 8.41 6.96
C LEU A 382 -19.78 7.23 7.61
N THR A 383 -19.16 7.45 8.76
CA THR A 383 -18.70 6.38 9.66
C THR A 383 -19.35 6.55 11.02
N ASP A 384 -19.68 5.44 11.66
CA ASP A 384 -20.25 5.40 12.99
C ASP A 384 -19.58 4.27 13.78
N VAL A 385 -19.16 4.56 15.01
CA VAL A 385 -18.52 3.59 15.92
C VAL A 385 -19.14 3.68 17.30
N GLU A 386 -19.70 2.58 17.74
CA GLU A 386 -20.19 2.39 19.11
C GLU A 386 -19.11 1.68 19.96
N ARG A 387 -18.78 2.27 21.11
CA ARG A 387 -17.81 1.74 22.08
C ARG A 387 -18.46 1.69 23.48
N PRO A 388 -19.29 0.67 23.74
CA PRO A 388 -20.13 0.60 24.94
C PRO A 388 -19.34 0.63 26.25
N PHE A 389 -18.16 -0.01 26.29
CA PHE A 389 -17.29 -0.04 27.47
C PHE A 389 -16.83 1.35 27.93
N LEU A 390 -16.66 2.27 26.97
CA LEU A 390 -16.24 3.64 27.23
C LEU A 390 -17.40 4.63 27.30
N ASP A 391 -18.66 4.16 27.17
CA ASP A 391 -19.84 5.03 26.98
C ASP A 391 -19.56 6.10 25.89
N ARG A 392 -19.06 5.62 24.73
CA ARG A 392 -18.56 6.49 23.66
C ARG A 392 -19.18 6.11 22.32
N ASN A 393 -19.74 7.11 21.62
CA ASN A 393 -20.24 7.01 20.25
C ASN A 393 -19.52 8.05 19.38
N ALA A 394 -19.03 7.65 18.22
CA ALA A 394 -18.32 8.53 17.30
C ALA A 394 -18.93 8.50 15.91
N ASN A 395 -19.45 9.63 15.45
CA ASN A 395 -20.04 9.83 14.14
C ASN A 395 -19.18 10.81 13.34
N VAL A 396 -18.79 10.41 12.11
CA VAL A 396 -18.02 11.28 11.21
C VAL A 396 -18.67 11.30 9.84
N LEU A 397 -18.96 12.52 9.34
CA LEU A 397 -19.52 12.74 8.01
C LEU A 397 -18.52 13.51 7.16
N GLY A 398 -18.09 12.91 6.06
CA GLY A 398 -17.15 13.51 5.11
C GLY A 398 -17.80 13.74 3.73
N PHE A 399 -17.38 14.81 3.09
CA PHE A 399 -17.67 15.11 1.69
C PHE A 399 -16.36 15.29 0.94
N ASP A 400 -16.24 14.70 -0.23
CA ASP A 400 -15.08 14.87 -1.12
C ASP A 400 -15.52 15.35 -2.49
N HIS A 401 -14.69 16.19 -3.07
CA HIS A 401 -14.87 16.73 -4.41
C HIS A 401 -13.55 16.69 -5.16
N ARG A 402 -13.57 16.16 -6.38
CA ARG A 402 -12.48 16.25 -7.34
C ARG A 402 -12.97 16.93 -8.62
N TRP A 403 -12.23 17.92 -9.05
CA TRP A 403 -12.49 18.65 -10.28
C TRP A 403 -11.29 18.55 -11.22
N GLN A 404 -11.56 18.10 -12.44
CA GLN A 404 -10.56 17.85 -13.47
C GLN A 404 -11.04 18.41 -14.81
N PRO A 405 -10.92 19.72 -15.02
CA PRO A 405 -11.44 20.39 -16.24
C PRO A 405 -10.66 20.01 -17.49
N ASP A 406 -9.38 19.70 -17.36
CA ASP A 406 -8.47 19.31 -18.42
C ASP A 406 -7.37 18.37 -17.89
N PRO A 407 -6.61 17.67 -18.77
CA PRO A 407 -5.56 16.72 -18.34
C PRO A 407 -4.40 17.33 -17.56
N SER A 408 -4.31 18.64 -17.43
CA SER A 408 -3.20 19.31 -16.76
C SER A 408 -3.54 19.84 -15.37
N LEU A 409 -4.83 19.95 -15.00
CA LEU A 409 -5.29 20.52 -13.73
C LEU A 409 -6.16 19.54 -12.95
N THR A 410 -5.82 19.33 -11.70
CA THR A 410 -6.67 18.65 -10.72
C THR A 410 -6.82 19.51 -9.48
N VAL A 411 -8.03 19.63 -9.01
CA VAL A 411 -8.34 20.19 -7.67
C VAL A 411 -9.09 19.12 -6.89
N ALA A 412 -8.57 18.73 -5.74
CA ALA A 412 -9.20 17.78 -4.82
C ALA A 412 -9.43 18.46 -3.47
N SER A 413 -10.64 18.33 -2.92
CA SER A 413 -11.00 18.95 -1.64
C SER A 413 -11.84 18.00 -0.81
N THR A 414 -11.68 18.05 0.52
CA THR A 414 -12.49 17.31 1.47
C THR A 414 -13.01 18.25 2.56
N LEU A 415 -14.22 17.99 3.03
CA LEU A 415 -14.82 18.63 4.20
C LEU A 415 -15.36 17.53 5.11
N VAL A 416 -14.96 17.50 6.37
CA VAL A 416 -15.30 16.45 7.31
C VAL A 416 -15.78 17.07 8.61
N GLY A 417 -16.90 16.60 9.13
CA GLY A 417 -17.39 16.93 10.47
C GLY A 417 -17.34 15.69 11.37
N SER A 418 -16.88 15.86 12.60
CA SER A 418 -16.90 14.84 13.64
C SER A 418 -17.86 15.24 14.76
N ASP A 419 -18.61 14.27 15.29
CA ASP A 419 -19.46 14.38 16.50
C ASP A 419 -19.15 13.17 17.38
N VAL A 420 -18.48 13.41 18.48
CA VAL A 420 -18.09 12.36 19.44
C VAL A 420 -18.80 12.62 20.74
N GLU A 421 -19.61 11.66 21.15
CA GLU A 421 -20.31 11.64 22.43
C GLU A 421 -19.59 10.73 23.42
N VAL A 422 -19.32 11.22 24.62
CA VAL A 422 -18.78 10.46 25.74
C VAL A 422 -19.62 10.76 26.98
N ALA A 423 -20.24 9.77 27.58
CA ALA A 423 -21.08 9.92 28.76
C ALA A 423 -22.14 11.05 28.60
N GLY A 424 -22.77 11.13 27.43
CA GLY A 424 -23.78 12.13 27.10
C GLY A 424 -23.24 13.54 26.75
N VAL A 425 -21.93 13.71 26.69
CA VAL A 425 -21.29 14.99 26.32
C VAL A 425 -20.79 14.92 24.89
N HIS A 426 -21.27 15.83 24.04
CA HIS A 426 -20.89 15.93 22.63
C HIS A 426 -19.69 16.86 22.44
N THR A 427 -18.71 16.41 21.67
CA THR A 427 -17.60 17.19 21.16
C THR A 427 -17.68 17.22 19.64
N ARG A 428 -17.80 18.40 19.03
CA ARG A 428 -18.01 18.58 17.59
C ARG A 428 -16.99 19.50 17.00
N ASP A 429 -16.41 19.09 15.86
CA ASP A 429 -15.49 19.94 15.13
C ASP A 429 -15.41 19.54 13.64
N VAL A 430 -14.62 20.29 12.86
CA VAL A 430 -14.51 20.14 11.42
C VAL A 430 -13.06 20.06 10.96
N GLY A 431 -12.87 19.33 9.85
CA GLY A 431 -11.63 19.28 9.09
C GLY A 431 -11.87 19.63 7.63
N PHE A 432 -10.93 20.33 7.02
CA PHE A 432 -10.94 20.69 5.61
C PHE A 432 -9.57 20.46 4.99
N THR A 433 -9.54 19.89 3.78
CA THR A 433 -8.32 19.82 2.97
C THR A 433 -8.60 20.25 1.54
N SER A 434 -7.64 20.89 0.88
CA SER A 434 -7.75 21.22 -0.54
C SER A 434 -6.36 21.22 -1.18
N MET A 435 -6.24 20.49 -2.29
CA MET A 435 -5.01 20.39 -3.09
C MET A 435 -5.32 20.80 -4.54
N ALA A 436 -4.46 21.61 -5.11
CA ALA A 436 -4.46 21.93 -6.53
C ALA A 436 -3.12 21.51 -7.15
N GLN A 437 -3.17 20.75 -8.23
CA GLN A 437 -1.99 20.33 -9.00
C GLN A 437 -2.14 20.75 -10.46
N LYS A 438 -1.12 21.42 -11.00
CA LYS A 438 -1.06 21.86 -12.39
C LYS A 438 0.22 21.38 -13.04
N THR A 439 0.09 20.63 -14.13
CA THR A 439 1.20 20.30 -15.02
C THR A 439 1.30 21.37 -16.10
N LEU A 440 2.49 21.88 -16.34
CA LEU A 440 2.80 22.90 -17.33
C LEU A 440 3.73 22.32 -18.41
N ASP A 441 3.90 23.07 -19.48
CA ASP A 441 4.79 22.70 -20.56
C ASP A 441 6.24 22.55 -20.12
N LYS A 442 7.02 21.84 -20.93
CA LYS A 442 8.48 21.63 -20.72
C LYS A 442 8.81 21.01 -19.36
N GLY A 443 7.91 20.18 -18.80
CA GLY A 443 8.15 19.42 -17.59
C GLY A 443 8.07 20.22 -16.27
N TRP A 444 7.42 21.37 -16.24
CA TRP A 444 7.11 22.09 -15.01
C TRP A 444 5.81 21.53 -14.36
N SER A 445 5.77 21.59 -13.04
CA SER A 445 4.56 21.29 -12.26
C SER A 445 4.45 22.21 -11.06
N LEU A 446 3.20 22.51 -10.66
CA LEU A 446 2.89 23.30 -9.48
C LEU A 446 1.93 22.49 -8.61
N THR A 447 2.15 22.50 -7.30
CA THR A 447 1.23 21.89 -6.33
C THR A 447 1.03 22.85 -5.17
N GLY A 448 -0.22 23.14 -4.84
CA GLY A 448 -0.63 23.84 -3.63
C GLY A 448 -1.48 22.92 -2.76
N LEU A 449 -1.28 22.95 -1.44
CA LEU A 449 -2.06 22.20 -0.46
C LEU A 449 -2.40 23.08 0.72
N LEU A 450 -3.66 23.08 1.14
CA LEU A 450 -4.17 23.75 2.32
C LEU A 450 -4.93 22.74 3.18
N ILE A 451 -4.73 22.80 4.49
CA ILE A 451 -5.37 21.93 5.47
C ILE A 451 -5.77 22.75 6.69
N HIS A 452 -6.94 22.46 7.19
CA HIS A 452 -7.43 22.92 8.48
C HIS A 452 -8.04 21.75 9.25
N TYR A 453 -7.58 21.48 10.45
CA TYR A 453 -8.22 20.58 11.41
C TYR A 453 -8.48 21.36 12.70
N GLY A 454 -9.71 21.34 13.17
CA GLY A 454 -10.10 21.97 14.42
C GLY A 454 -9.36 21.34 15.64
N GLU A 455 -9.41 22.03 16.76
CA GLU A 455 -8.76 21.59 18.01
C GLU A 455 -9.39 20.31 18.54
N ASP A 456 -10.72 20.21 18.44
CA ASP A 456 -11.53 19.09 18.91
C ASP A 456 -11.89 18.08 17.80
N PHE A 457 -11.31 18.21 16.62
CA PHE A 457 -11.57 17.32 15.49
C PHE A 457 -11.05 15.91 15.75
N GLN A 458 -11.96 14.92 15.75
CA GLN A 458 -11.67 13.54 16.11
C GLN A 458 -12.27 12.57 15.09
N ILE A 459 -11.45 11.72 14.47
CA ILE A 459 -11.88 10.67 13.55
C ILE A 459 -11.29 9.29 13.88
N ASN A 460 -10.46 9.18 14.92
CA ASN A 460 -9.64 8.00 15.20
C ASN A 460 -10.42 6.79 15.74
N ASP A 461 -11.73 6.89 15.95
CA ASP A 461 -12.54 5.73 16.32
C ASP A 461 -12.70 4.74 15.16
N ALA A 462 -12.99 5.24 13.95
CA ALA A 462 -13.01 4.44 12.71
C ALA A 462 -11.82 4.73 11.80
N GLY A 463 -11.28 5.94 11.85
CA GLY A 463 -10.29 6.47 10.93
C GLY A 463 -8.87 6.52 11.49
N TYR A 464 -8.02 7.20 10.74
CA TYR A 464 -6.66 7.54 11.15
C TYR A 464 -6.39 9.02 10.94
N LEU A 465 -5.90 9.68 11.98
CA LEU A 465 -5.46 11.07 11.98
C LEU A 465 -4.23 11.18 12.89
N GLY A 466 -3.09 11.56 12.34
CA GLY A 466 -1.85 11.72 13.10
C GLY A 466 -1.91 12.87 14.09
N ARG A 467 -2.58 13.99 13.71
CA ARG A 467 -2.86 15.11 14.61
C ARG A 467 -4.06 15.94 14.17
N ASN A 468 -4.79 16.49 15.12
CA ASN A 468 -5.74 17.59 14.97
C ASN A 468 -5.07 18.95 15.33
N ASP A 469 -5.85 19.99 15.56
CA ASP A 469 -5.37 21.35 15.93
C ASP A 469 -4.31 21.84 14.95
N LEU A 470 -4.67 21.97 13.67
CA LEU A 470 -3.72 22.14 12.59
C LEU A 470 -4.21 23.07 11.49
N ASN A 471 -3.40 24.08 11.16
CA ASN A 471 -3.48 24.84 9.91
C ASN A 471 -2.18 24.63 9.14
N TYR A 472 -2.25 24.04 7.96
CA TYR A 472 -1.08 23.73 7.14
C TYR A 472 -1.23 24.29 5.74
N GLY A 473 -0.15 24.87 5.24
CA GLY A 473 -0.04 25.34 3.86
C GLY A 473 1.28 24.91 3.21
N GLN A 474 1.19 24.47 1.95
CA GLN A 474 2.34 24.03 1.17
C GLN A 474 2.25 24.59 -0.24
N PHE A 475 3.40 24.99 -0.79
CA PHE A 475 3.56 25.26 -2.21
C PHE A 475 4.81 24.57 -2.75
N GLU A 476 4.65 23.81 -3.84
CA GLU A 476 5.73 23.05 -4.47
C GLU A 476 5.83 23.41 -5.96
N VAL A 477 7.05 23.62 -6.43
CA VAL A 477 7.41 23.75 -7.83
C VAL A 477 8.26 22.55 -8.22
N GLY A 478 7.81 21.80 -9.24
CA GLY A 478 8.53 20.68 -9.82
C GLY A 478 9.11 21.01 -11.19
N LYS A 479 10.27 20.43 -11.54
CA LYS A 479 10.89 20.50 -12.86
C LYS A 479 11.45 19.15 -13.24
N ARG A 480 10.94 18.57 -14.32
CA ARG A 480 11.51 17.38 -14.96
C ARG A 480 12.41 17.80 -16.12
N ILE A 481 13.59 17.21 -16.19
CA ILE A 481 14.57 17.44 -17.25
C ILE A 481 14.91 16.07 -17.86
N THR A 482 14.56 15.86 -19.12
CA THR A 482 14.84 14.62 -19.89
C THR A 482 15.73 14.90 -21.10
N ALA A 483 15.72 16.12 -21.64
CA ALA A 483 16.61 16.54 -22.71
C ALA A 483 18.01 16.85 -22.18
N LEU A 484 18.80 15.80 -21.98
CA LEU A 484 20.18 15.86 -21.48
C LEU A 484 21.18 15.59 -22.64
N PRO A 485 22.41 16.13 -22.59
CA PRO A 485 23.41 15.80 -23.56
C PRO A 485 23.65 14.29 -23.68
N GLU A 486 23.97 13.79 -24.88
CA GLU A 486 24.21 12.36 -25.10
C GLU A 486 25.35 11.81 -24.22
N ALA A 487 26.40 12.60 -23.98
CA ALA A 487 27.51 12.26 -23.09
C ALA A 487 27.14 12.27 -21.59
N SER A 488 25.92 12.70 -21.22
CA SER A 488 25.49 12.68 -19.83
C SER A 488 25.38 11.25 -19.33
N ALA A 489 25.86 10.99 -18.11
CA ALA A 489 25.65 9.73 -17.40
C ALA A 489 24.21 9.58 -16.88
N TYR A 490 23.41 10.65 -16.94
CA TYR A 490 22.03 10.68 -16.48
C TYR A 490 21.04 10.63 -17.64
N ALA A 491 19.93 9.95 -17.44
CA ALA A 491 18.79 9.89 -18.35
C ALA A 491 17.74 10.97 -18.02
N SER A 492 17.57 11.29 -16.75
CA SER A 492 16.64 12.34 -16.31
C SER A 492 16.99 12.89 -14.93
N HIS A 493 16.46 14.09 -14.66
CA HIS A 493 16.42 14.70 -13.35
C HIS A 493 14.98 15.14 -13.03
N ASN A 494 14.51 14.86 -11.83
CA ASN A 494 13.27 15.40 -11.30
C ASN A 494 13.62 16.25 -10.06
N ILE A 495 13.41 17.56 -10.19
CA ILE A 495 13.75 18.56 -9.18
C ILE A 495 12.45 19.04 -8.56
N ARG A 496 12.34 19.06 -7.23
CA ARG A 496 11.20 19.59 -6.49
C ARG A 496 11.68 20.58 -5.44
N THR A 497 11.05 21.73 -5.42
CA THR A 497 11.30 22.78 -4.42
C THR A 497 9.98 23.07 -3.70
N ARG A 498 9.98 22.99 -2.39
CA ARG A 498 8.79 23.12 -1.56
C ARG A 498 9.05 24.11 -0.42
N ILE A 499 8.05 24.97 -0.20
CA ILE A 499 7.92 25.76 1.02
C ILE A 499 6.65 25.31 1.76
N GLU A 500 6.72 25.17 3.05
CA GLU A 500 5.58 24.74 3.86
C GLU A 500 5.58 25.41 5.23
N GLY A 501 4.37 25.61 5.76
CA GLY A 501 4.15 26.17 7.07
C GLY A 501 3.00 25.48 7.79
N MET A 502 3.13 25.35 9.10
CA MET A 502 2.15 24.71 9.98
C MET A 502 1.99 25.52 11.25
N GLN A 503 0.74 25.78 11.63
CA GLN A 503 0.36 26.42 12.89
C GLN A 503 -0.73 25.58 13.56
N ASN A 504 -0.83 25.64 14.90
CA ASN A 504 -2.05 25.21 15.57
C ASN A 504 -3.14 26.32 15.49
N ASN A 505 -4.35 26.04 15.96
CA ASN A 505 -5.47 26.99 15.88
C ASN A 505 -5.28 28.21 16.81
N ALA A 506 -4.42 28.11 17.82
CA ALA A 506 -3.98 29.25 18.61
C ALA A 506 -2.95 30.16 17.92
N GLY A 507 -2.56 29.83 16.67
CA GLY A 507 -1.61 30.62 15.87
C GLY A 507 -0.14 30.37 16.19
N LEU A 508 0.18 29.34 16.97
CA LEU A 508 1.55 28.96 17.28
C LEU A 508 2.21 28.26 16.08
N TRP A 509 3.34 28.77 15.62
CA TRP A 509 4.09 28.17 14.54
C TRP A 509 4.74 26.85 14.96
N LEU A 510 4.26 25.74 14.39
CA LEU A 510 4.77 24.39 14.66
C LEU A 510 5.86 23.98 13.65
N GLN A 511 5.79 24.55 12.44
CA GLN A 511 6.78 24.27 11.40
C GLN A 511 6.82 25.40 10.37
N ARG A 512 8.00 25.74 9.94
CA ARG A 512 8.26 26.55 8.73
C ARG A 512 9.49 25.96 8.07
N GLN A 513 9.32 25.46 6.84
CA GLN A 513 10.32 24.60 6.23
C GLN A 513 10.48 24.89 4.75
N PHE A 514 11.73 24.81 4.31
CA PHE A 514 12.11 24.74 2.90
C PHE A 514 12.68 23.34 2.62
N ARG A 515 12.22 22.72 1.52
CA ARG A 515 12.77 21.46 1.02
C ARG A 515 13.20 21.60 -0.43
N PHE A 516 14.35 21.03 -0.75
CA PHE A 516 14.85 20.92 -2.11
C PHE A 516 15.25 19.46 -2.34
N ASN A 517 14.62 18.81 -3.31
CA ASN A 517 14.84 17.41 -3.63
C ASN A 517 15.22 17.27 -5.10
N VAL A 518 16.20 16.41 -5.40
CA VAL A 518 16.58 16.02 -6.74
C VAL A 518 16.66 14.51 -6.83
N ASN A 519 15.81 13.93 -7.67
CA ASN A 519 15.88 12.52 -8.02
C ASN A 519 16.42 12.41 -9.45
N SER A 520 17.52 11.68 -9.62
CA SER A 520 18.24 11.53 -10.88
C SER A 520 18.33 10.07 -11.27
N GLN A 521 17.81 9.77 -12.46
CA GLN A 521 17.94 8.45 -13.07
C GLN A 521 19.19 8.40 -13.93
N ARG A 522 19.98 7.35 -13.82
CA ARG A 522 21.18 7.13 -14.62
C ARG A 522 20.91 6.20 -15.80
N LYS A 523 21.69 6.39 -16.89
CA LYS A 523 21.63 5.53 -18.09
C LYS A 523 22.10 4.09 -17.83
N ASP A 524 22.88 3.85 -16.76
CA ASP A 524 23.33 2.53 -16.34
C ASP A 524 22.33 1.76 -15.48
N GLY A 525 21.09 2.27 -15.31
CA GLY A 525 20.05 1.69 -14.47
C GLY A 525 20.13 2.09 -13.00
N GLY A 526 21.17 2.78 -12.55
CA GLY A 526 21.29 3.29 -11.19
C GLY A 526 20.49 4.58 -10.98
N ASN A 527 20.32 4.96 -9.71
CA ASN A 527 19.67 6.22 -9.33
C ASN A 527 20.46 6.97 -8.26
N LEU A 528 20.21 8.27 -8.20
CA LEU A 528 20.76 9.17 -7.20
C LEU A 528 19.65 10.08 -6.69
N ASN A 529 19.44 10.08 -5.38
CA ASN A 529 18.51 11.01 -4.74
C ASN A 529 19.26 11.83 -3.72
N TRP A 530 19.06 13.14 -3.71
CA TRP A 530 19.52 14.00 -2.66
C TRP A 530 18.43 15.00 -2.24
N ASN A 531 18.41 15.32 -0.96
CA ASN A 531 17.42 16.17 -0.35
C ASN A 531 18.12 17.14 0.61
N LEU A 532 17.70 18.41 0.56
CA LEU A 532 18.08 19.44 1.53
C LEU A 532 16.80 19.92 2.21
N GLN A 533 16.82 19.94 3.53
CA GLN A 533 15.73 20.43 4.36
C GLN A 533 16.25 21.48 5.33
N LEU A 534 15.62 22.64 5.33
CA LEU A 534 15.93 23.73 6.24
C LEU A 534 14.67 24.07 7.05
N ARG A 535 14.79 24.12 8.36
CA ARG A 535 13.69 24.45 9.28
C ARG A 535 14.04 25.68 10.08
N SER A 536 13.14 26.65 10.17
CA SER A 536 13.26 27.76 11.12
C SER A 536 12.83 27.34 12.50
N ALA A 537 13.19 28.13 13.50
CA ALA A 537 12.71 27.95 14.88
C ALA A 537 11.17 27.90 14.93
N ALA A 538 10.65 26.99 15.74
CA ALA A 538 9.23 26.67 15.83
C ALA A 538 8.89 26.14 17.23
N TYR A 539 7.65 25.68 17.42
CA TYR A 539 7.22 25.08 18.68
C TYR A 539 6.82 23.62 18.45
N ASP A 540 7.13 22.76 19.39
CA ASP A 540 6.53 21.44 19.53
C ASP A 540 5.50 21.48 20.65
N ASP A 541 4.22 21.41 20.31
CA ASP A 541 3.10 21.49 21.25
C ASP A 541 2.63 20.11 21.74
N GLN A 542 3.15 19.03 21.16
CA GLN A 542 2.78 17.66 21.48
C GLN A 542 3.76 16.95 22.42
N ILE A 543 5.04 17.31 22.44
CA ILE A 543 6.05 16.59 23.22
C ILE A 543 5.73 16.51 24.72
N THR A 544 5.14 17.56 25.30
CA THR A 544 4.74 17.60 26.71
C THR A 544 3.38 16.97 26.99
N ARG A 545 2.68 16.49 25.94
CA ARG A 545 1.32 15.92 26.05
C ARG A 545 0.30 16.91 26.67
N GLY A 546 0.29 18.15 26.19
CA GLY A 546 -0.65 19.21 26.62
C GLY A 546 -0.19 20.08 27.80
N HIS A 547 1.04 19.89 28.26
CA HIS A 547 1.61 20.68 29.41
C HIS A 547 2.55 21.82 28.97
N GLY A 548 2.23 22.44 27.83
CA GLY A 548 2.97 23.58 27.27
C GLY A 548 3.71 23.22 25.97
N ALA A 549 3.94 24.22 25.13
CA ALA A 549 4.66 24.03 23.86
C ALA A 549 6.16 24.30 24.06
N VAL A 550 7.01 23.52 23.41
CA VAL A 550 8.47 23.60 23.51
C VAL A 550 9.00 24.38 22.30
N HIS A 551 9.66 25.52 22.55
CA HIS A 551 10.31 26.29 21.51
C HIS A 551 11.64 25.62 21.13
N VAL A 552 11.66 25.05 19.91
CA VAL A 552 12.83 24.42 19.30
C VAL A 552 13.53 25.39 18.35
N ARG A 553 14.82 25.22 18.17
CA ARG A 553 15.68 26.10 17.37
C ARG A 553 15.62 25.77 15.88
N ASN A 554 16.29 26.61 15.08
CA ASN A 554 16.52 26.28 13.66
C ASN A 554 17.26 24.95 13.53
N GLY A 555 16.92 24.21 12.50
CA GLY A 555 17.58 22.96 12.18
C GLY A 555 17.59 22.73 10.68
N GLY A 556 18.15 21.63 10.28
CA GLY A 556 18.14 21.22 8.88
C GLY A 556 18.93 19.95 8.67
N SER A 557 18.72 19.32 7.52
CA SER A 557 19.43 18.10 7.16
C SER A 557 19.69 18.04 5.66
N ALA A 558 20.77 17.35 5.31
CA ALA A 558 21.09 16.95 3.96
C ALA A 558 21.13 15.42 3.88
N TYR A 559 20.48 14.85 2.88
CA TYR A 559 20.38 13.41 2.64
C TYR A 559 20.86 13.08 1.25
N LEU A 560 21.62 12.02 1.10
CA LEU A 560 22.10 11.48 -0.16
C LEU A 560 21.86 9.97 -0.18
N TYR A 561 21.17 9.48 -1.20
CA TYR A 561 21.02 8.06 -1.50
C TYR A 561 21.61 7.73 -2.87
N ARG A 562 22.31 6.63 -2.97
CA ARG A 562 22.84 6.07 -4.20
C ARG A 562 22.40 4.62 -4.37
N GLY A 563 21.55 4.35 -5.38
CA GLY A 563 21.25 3.00 -5.84
C GLY A 563 22.19 2.64 -7.00
N PHE A 564 22.82 1.49 -6.90
CA PHE A 564 23.71 0.96 -7.94
C PHE A 564 22.95 -0.03 -8.83
N PRO A 565 23.27 -0.11 -10.14
CA PRO A 565 22.71 -1.17 -10.98
C PRO A 565 23.20 -2.54 -10.50
N ARG A 566 22.41 -3.57 -10.78
CA ARG A 566 22.84 -4.94 -10.57
C ARG A 566 24.09 -5.25 -11.40
N ARG A 567 25.08 -5.90 -10.80
CA ARG A 567 26.29 -6.39 -11.45
C ARG A 567 26.53 -7.84 -11.07
N GLY A 568 26.36 -8.75 -12.03
CA GLY A 568 26.37 -10.18 -11.78
C GLY A 568 25.32 -10.55 -10.74
N ASN A 569 25.75 -11.17 -9.64
CA ASN A 569 24.86 -11.60 -8.58
C ASN A 569 24.63 -10.57 -7.46
N TRP A 570 25.13 -9.34 -7.62
CA TRP A 570 25.04 -8.33 -6.57
C TRP A 570 24.31 -7.08 -7.00
N GLN A 571 23.51 -6.54 -6.10
CA GLN A 571 22.93 -5.20 -6.17
C GLN A 571 23.15 -4.49 -4.84
N PHE A 572 23.53 -3.20 -4.88
CA PHE A 572 23.83 -2.40 -3.69
C PHE A 572 23.06 -1.09 -3.68
N GLY A 573 22.81 -0.58 -2.49
CA GLY A 573 22.36 0.76 -2.23
C GLY A 573 23.03 1.29 -0.96
N ALA A 574 23.26 2.60 -0.91
CA ALA A 574 23.81 3.24 0.29
C ALA A 574 23.20 4.62 0.45
N ASP A 575 22.98 5.03 1.68
CA ASP A 575 22.60 6.39 2.01
C ASP A 575 23.38 6.95 3.18
N VAL A 576 23.39 8.28 3.22
CA VAL A 576 23.91 9.07 4.34
C VAL A 576 23.01 10.28 4.54
N SER A 577 22.73 10.60 5.79
CA SER A 577 22.11 11.85 6.22
C SER A 577 22.98 12.55 7.23
N VAL A 578 23.07 13.86 7.13
CA VAL A 578 23.71 14.71 8.16
C VAL A 578 22.79 15.88 8.47
N GLY A 579 22.74 16.29 9.72
CA GLY A 579 21.85 17.35 10.12
C GLY A 579 22.32 18.11 11.37
N VAL A 580 21.66 19.24 11.58
CA VAL A 580 21.69 19.99 12.83
C VAL A 580 20.31 19.81 13.47
N ALA A 581 20.26 19.27 14.67
CA ALA A 581 19.03 19.02 15.38
C ALA A 581 18.30 20.33 15.73
N SER A 582 16.98 20.31 15.58
CA SER A 582 16.10 21.37 16.07
C SER A 582 15.81 21.07 17.55
N GLY A 583 16.68 21.49 18.46
CA GLY A 583 16.61 21.13 19.86
C GLY A 583 16.61 22.32 20.83
N LEU A 584 16.91 22.04 22.10
CA LEU A 584 16.98 22.99 23.18
C LEU A 584 18.44 23.42 23.49
N ARG A 585 19.42 22.57 23.20
CA ARG A 585 20.84 22.83 23.41
C ARG A 585 21.33 24.02 22.59
N GLN A 586 22.30 24.76 23.12
CA GLN A 586 22.84 25.97 22.46
C GLN A 586 24.08 25.69 21.61
N ASP A 587 24.71 24.54 21.77
CA ASP A 587 25.95 24.13 21.13
C ASP A 587 25.79 23.47 19.76
N THR A 588 24.66 23.72 19.08
CA THR A 588 24.37 23.22 17.73
C THR A 588 24.56 21.69 17.59
N PRO A 589 23.77 20.89 18.31
CA PRO A 589 23.89 19.45 18.26
C PRO A 589 23.67 18.94 16.84
N TYR A 590 24.48 17.99 16.42
CA TYR A 590 24.38 17.39 15.09
C TYR A 590 23.81 15.96 15.15
N SER A 591 23.25 15.54 14.06
CA SER A 591 22.80 14.16 13.84
C SER A 591 23.37 13.62 12.55
N TRP A 592 23.56 12.31 12.48
CA TRP A 592 23.86 11.65 11.23
C TRP A 592 23.28 10.24 11.21
N SER A 593 23.02 9.75 10.02
CA SER A 593 22.69 8.36 9.78
C SER A 593 23.37 7.86 8.53
N ALA A 594 23.66 6.57 8.50
CA ALA A 594 24.15 5.90 7.31
C ALA A 594 23.53 4.51 7.21
N SER A 595 23.22 4.07 6.01
CA SER A 595 22.79 2.70 5.76
C SER A 595 23.42 2.10 4.52
N LEU A 596 23.50 0.78 4.53
CA LEU A 596 23.95 -0.05 3.40
C LEU A 596 22.90 -1.11 3.14
N SER A 597 22.43 -1.23 1.91
CA SER A 597 21.61 -2.31 1.44
C SER A 597 22.33 -3.14 0.40
N SER A 598 22.14 -4.46 0.45
CA SER A 598 22.68 -5.37 -0.55
C SER A 598 21.69 -6.50 -0.82
N THR A 599 21.58 -6.90 -2.08
CA THR A 599 20.88 -8.11 -2.50
C THR A 599 21.88 -9.02 -3.19
N TYR A 600 21.99 -10.24 -2.73
CA TYR A 600 22.76 -11.30 -3.35
C TYR A 600 21.86 -12.36 -3.96
N PHE A 601 21.92 -12.50 -5.28
CA PHE A 601 21.14 -13.47 -6.04
C PHE A 601 21.93 -14.77 -6.16
N ILE A 602 21.62 -15.76 -5.32
CA ILE A 602 22.25 -17.07 -5.32
C ILE A 602 21.90 -17.83 -6.60
N SER A 603 20.62 -17.72 -6.99
CA SER A 603 20.07 -18.26 -8.23
C SER A 603 18.88 -17.41 -8.66
N ASP A 604 18.27 -17.72 -9.80
CA ASP A 604 17.02 -17.07 -10.23
C ASP A 604 15.86 -17.25 -9.22
N ALA A 605 15.89 -18.32 -8.43
CA ALA A 605 14.83 -18.64 -7.47
C ALA A 605 15.15 -18.29 -6.01
N LEU A 606 16.38 -17.89 -5.71
CA LEU A 606 16.86 -17.70 -4.33
C LEU A 606 17.69 -16.43 -4.22
N ASN A 607 17.27 -15.51 -3.35
CA ASN A 607 18.06 -14.34 -2.98
C ASN A 607 18.17 -14.14 -1.47
N ILE A 608 19.17 -13.40 -1.08
CA ILE A 608 19.36 -12.87 0.27
C ILE A 608 19.42 -11.34 0.17
N GLU A 609 18.63 -10.68 0.99
CA GLU A 609 18.64 -9.23 1.14
C GLU A 609 19.17 -8.89 2.54
N LEU A 610 20.00 -7.86 2.60
CA LEU A 610 20.59 -7.37 3.84
C LEU A 610 20.52 -5.84 3.82
N TRP A 611 20.01 -5.27 4.88
CA TRP A 611 20.07 -3.83 5.17
C TRP A 611 20.63 -3.61 6.56
N LEU A 612 21.64 -2.75 6.67
CA LEU A 612 22.29 -2.37 7.91
C LEU A 612 22.20 -0.85 8.04
N GLY A 613 21.79 -0.36 9.19
CA GLY A 613 21.67 1.05 9.49
C GLY A 613 22.32 1.44 10.81
N HIS A 614 22.84 2.66 10.86
CA HIS A 614 23.25 3.32 12.10
C HIS A 614 22.71 4.75 12.12
N VAL A 615 22.18 5.17 13.26
CA VAL A 615 21.70 6.53 13.52
C VAL A 615 22.32 7.04 14.80
N MET A 616 22.81 8.27 14.75
CA MET A 616 23.28 9.00 15.92
C MET A 616 22.62 10.39 15.96
N ASP A 617 22.11 10.78 17.12
CA ASP A 617 21.57 12.11 17.38
C ASP A 617 22.10 12.65 18.72
N GLN A 618 22.70 13.82 18.70
CA GLN A 618 23.23 14.45 19.90
C GLN A 618 22.15 15.07 20.79
N GLU A 619 20.92 15.21 20.31
CA GLU A 619 19.81 15.74 21.09
C GLU A 619 18.46 15.12 20.68
N LEU A 620 18.26 13.85 21.00
CA LEU A 620 16.93 13.26 20.97
C LEU A 620 16.08 13.87 22.10
N LEU A 621 15.07 14.66 21.73
CA LEU A 621 14.12 15.22 22.70
C LEU A 621 12.94 14.29 22.90
N ILE A 622 12.66 13.90 24.13
CA ILE A 622 11.50 13.09 24.50
C ILE A 622 10.85 13.59 25.78
N ARG A 623 9.61 13.16 26.03
CA ARG A 623 8.99 13.27 27.34
C ARG A 623 9.47 12.11 28.22
N PRO A 624 10.25 12.33 29.26
CA PRO A 624 10.74 11.28 30.13
C PRO A 624 9.63 10.74 31.05
N ASP A 625 9.83 9.57 31.65
CA ASP A 625 8.85 8.95 32.55
C ASP A 625 8.66 9.79 33.82
N GLU A 626 9.66 10.48 34.28
CA GLU A 626 9.61 11.40 35.41
C GLU A 626 8.59 12.55 35.19
N ALA A 627 8.32 12.93 33.94
CA ALA A 627 7.29 13.89 33.57
C ALA A 627 5.86 13.42 33.84
N ARG A 628 5.65 12.15 34.16
CA ARG A 628 4.34 11.59 34.56
C ARG A 628 3.99 11.90 36.00
N GLN A 629 5.00 12.30 36.82
CA GLN A 629 4.78 12.60 38.20
C GLN A 629 4.14 14.00 38.38
N PRO A 630 3.29 14.20 39.41
CA PRO A 630 2.74 15.52 39.72
C PRO A 630 3.82 16.57 39.90
N GLY A 631 3.66 17.75 39.26
CA GLY A 631 4.62 18.87 39.31
C GLY A 631 5.73 18.79 38.27
N ASN A 632 5.87 17.71 37.52
CA ASN A 632 6.89 17.53 36.48
C ASN A 632 6.32 17.49 35.05
N GLN A 633 5.03 17.70 34.84
CA GLN A 633 4.36 17.50 33.55
C GLN A 633 4.94 18.34 32.42
N ASN A 634 5.54 19.50 32.71
CA ASN A 634 6.23 20.37 31.74
C ASN A 634 7.71 20.02 31.54
N MET A 635 8.16 18.84 31.97
CA MET A 635 9.53 18.40 31.81
C MET A 635 9.74 17.71 30.45
N VAL A 636 10.85 18.02 29.80
CA VAL A 636 11.36 17.37 28.57
C VAL A 636 12.81 16.98 28.83
N ALA A 637 13.24 15.89 28.33
CA ALA A 637 14.61 15.43 28.38
C ALA A 637 15.26 15.37 27.02
N GLY A 638 16.51 15.73 26.93
CA GLY A 638 17.39 15.56 25.79
C GLY A 638 18.43 14.49 26.06
N PHE A 639 18.68 13.62 25.11
CA PHE A 639 19.63 12.52 25.20
C PHE A 639 20.57 12.53 24.01
N HIS A 640 21.77 12.02 24.19
CA HIS A 640 22.61 11.54 23.12
C HIS A 640 22.14 10.12 22.76
N MET A 641 21.81 9.86 21.50
CA MET A 641 21.19 8.62 21.04
C MET A 641 22.04 7.94 20.00
N ASN A 642 22.22 6.62 20.15
CA ASN A 642 22.69 5.74 19.10
C ASN A 642 21.69 4.63 18.85
N ARG A 643 21.58 4.20 17.59
CA ARG A 643 20.75 3.07 17.18
C ARG A 643 21.44 2.29 16.07
N TYR A 644 21.47 0.98 16.21
CA TYR A 644 21.88 0.03 15.19
C TYR A 644 20.69 -0.81 14.77
N ASP A 645 20.51 -0.95 13.46
CA ASP A 645 19.40 -1.69 12.86
C ASP A 645 19.93 -2.73 11.88
N LEU A 646 19.33 -3.92 11.87
CA LEU A 646 19.52 -4.97 10.90
C LEU A 646 18.16 -5.41 10.36
N ASN A 647 18.04 -5.46 9.02
CA ASN A 647 16.98 -6.20 8.35
C ASN A 647 17.64 -7.19 7.40
N ALA A 648 17.32 -8.46 7.55
CA ALA A 648 17.80 -9.51 6.68
C ALA A 648 16.64 -10.39 6.22
N SER A 649 16.64 -10.77 4.94
CA SER A 649 15.67 -11.72 4.43
C SER A 649 16.30 -12.71 3.46
N LEU A 650 15.79 -13.94 3.49
CA LEU A 650 16.04 -14.96 2.50
C LEU A 650 14.71 -15.28 1.83
N ASN A 651 14.66 -15.19 0.51
CA ASN A 651 13.48 -15.47 -0.28
C ASN A 651 13.79 -16.61 -1.25
N TRP A 652 13.06 -17.71 -1.15
CA TRP A 652 13.25 -18.90 -1.97
C TRP A 652 11.93 -19.36 -2.59
N ASN A 653 11.81 -19.22 -3.90
CA ASN A 653 10.70 -19.74 -4.69
C ASN A 653 11.06 -21.14 -5.20
N ILE A 654 10.44 -22.16 -4.66
CA ILE A 654 10.73 -23.59 -4.97
C ILE A 654 9.66 -24.07 -5.97
N GLY A 655 10.01 -24.11 -7.24
CA GLY A 655 9.04 -24.35 -8.31
C GLY A 655 8.06 -23.18 -8.46
N THR A 656 6.78 -23.49 -8.74
CA THR A 656 5.70 -22.50 -8.95
C THR A 656 4.73 -22.38 -7.76
N ARG A 657 4.76 -23.33 -6.81
CA ARG A 657 3.75 -23.45 -5.76
C ARG A 657 4.29 -23.35 -4.33
N HIS A 658 5.60 -23.36 -4.14
CA HIS A 658 6.19 -23.34 -2.81
C HIS A 658 7.06 -22.10 -2.63
N GLU A 659 6.92 -21.44 -1.48
CA GLU A 659 7.72 -20.29 -1.08
C GLU A 659 8.25 -20.52 0.34
N LEU A 660 9.54 -20.31 0.53
CA LEU A 660 10.15 -20.21 1.85
C LEU A 660 10.71 -18.81 2.02
N ARG A 661 10.29 -18.14 3.07
CA ARG A 661 10.83 -16.86 3.50
C ARG A 661 11.38 -16.94 4.90
N VAL A 662 12.58 -16.39 5.08
CA VAL A 662 13.15 -16.13 6.40
C VAL A 662 13.33 -14.64 6.53
N LYS A 663 12.80 -14.03 7.59
CA LYS A 663 12.94 -12.61 7.91
C LYS A 663 13.56 -12.47 9.30
N LEU A 664 14.54 -11.59 9.41
CA LEU A 664 15.18 -11.24 10.67
C LEU A 664 15.29 -9.72 10.75
N GLU A 665 14.74 -9.16 11.79
CA GLU A 665 14.89 -7.75 12.17
C GLU A 665 15.48 -7.68 13.56
N ALA A 666 16.50 -6.87 13.75
CA ALA A 666 17.12 -6.67 15.05
C ALA A 666 17.49 -5.19 15.24
N LEU A 667 17.35 -4.71 16.46
CA LEU A 667 17.59 -3.32 16.81
C LEU A 667 18.23 -3.26 18.19
N GLY A 668 19.27 -2.43 18.30
CA GLY A 668 19.87 -2.01 19.57
C GLY A 668 19.85 -0.48 19.65
N PHE A 669 19.43 0.03 20.79
CA PHE A 669 19.22 1.45 21.05
C PHE A 669 19.80 1.84 22.41
N ASP A 670 20.47 2.99 22.48
CA ASP A 670 20.81 3.68 23.72
C ASP A 670 20.43 5.16 23.68
N ALA A 671 20.15 5.71 24.86
CA ALA A 671 19.93 7.12 25.10
C ALA A 671 20.71 7.49 26.38
N ASP A 672 21.86 8.07 26.20
CA ASP A 672 22.79 8.47 27.27
C ASP A 672 22.93 9.99 27.39
N ASP A 673 23.83 10.47 28.27
CA ASP A 673 24.07 11.89 28.53
C ASP A 673 22.78 12.72 28.74
N PRO A 674 21.88 12.32 29.66
CA PRO A 674 20.59 12.98 29.84
C PRO A 674 20.72 14.43 30.26
N SER A 675 19.88 15.27 29.68
CA SER A 675 19.72 16.67 30.08
C SER A 675 18.25 16.99 30.35
N ALA A 676 17.91 17.43 31.53
CA ALA A 676 16.55 17.80 31.91
C ALA A 676 16.27 19.28 31.59
N TRP A 677 15.08 19.54 31.09
CA TRP A 677 14.59 20.87 30.77
C TRP A 677 13.18 21.07 31.32
N ARG A 678 12.93 22.17 32.03
CA ARG A 678 11.58 22.61 32.39
C ARG A 678 11.12 23.66 31.39
N ILE A 679 9.92 23.45 30.86
CA ILE A 679 9.37 24.34 29.86
C ILE A 679 8.65 25.48 30.56
N ALA A 680 9.13 26.70 30.32
CA ALA A 680 8.51 27.94 30.82
C ALA A 680 7.23 28.25 30.01
N THR A 681 6.38 29.14 30.52
CA THR A 681 5.12 29.56 29.88
C THR A 681 5.29 30.16 28.48
N ASN A 682 6.48 30.69 28.16
CA ASN A 682 6.83 31.20 26.84
C ASN A 682 7.43 30.12 25.91
N GLY A 683 7.41 28.86 26.33
CA GLY A 683 7.95 27.72 25.58
C GLY A 683 9.45 27.50 25.66
N ARG A 684 10.20 28.39 26.34
CA ARG A 684 11.64 28.22 26.48
C ARG A 684 11.98 27.09 27.44
N GLY A 685 12.88 26.20 27.00
CA GLY A 685 13.49 25.22 27.88
C GLY A 685 14.48 25.89 28.83
N VAL A 686 14.28 25.70 30.12
CA VAL A 686 15.20 26.10 31.19
C VAL A 686 15.87 24.84 31.70
N ARG A 687 17.22 24.77 31.61
CA ARG A 687 17.96 23.61 32.08
C ARG A 687 17.69 23.38 33.58
N SER A 688 17.37 22.15 33.92
CA SER A 688 17.04 21.74 35.28
C SER A 688 18.05 20.73 35.78
N SER A 689 18.19 20.67 37.11
CA SER A 689 18.93 19.62 37.81
C SER A 689 18.06 18.40 38.16
N ASP A 690 16.83 18.34 37.66
CA ASP A 690 15.96 17.20 37.90
C ASP A 690 16.65 15.92 37.37
N PRO A 691 16.61 14.83 38.14
CA PRO A 691 17.19 13.57 37.68
C PRO A 691 16.39 13.01 36.52
N VAL A 692 17.08 12.65 35.44
CA VAL A 692 16.55 11.87 34.31
C VAL A 692 17.50 10.71 34.10
N GLN A 693 16.95 9.53 33.98
CA GLN A 693 17.74 8.31 33.80
C GLN A 693 18.07 8.07 32.35
N PRO A 694 19.32 7.69 32.02
CA PRO A 694 19.63 7.10 30.72
C PRO A 694 18.91 5.76 30.58
N PHE A 695 18.66 5.33 29.36
CA PHE A 695 18.02 4.04 29.10
C PHE A 695 18.53 3.42 27.81
N SER A 696 18.43 2.12 27.75
CA SER A 696 18.70 1.38 26.52
C SER A 696 17.70 0.25 26.34
N PHE A 697 17.55 -0.21 25.12
CA PHE A 697 16.68 -1.36 24.82
C PHE A 697 17.13 -2.06 23.55
N ARG A 698 16.62 -3.28 23.40
CA ARG A 698 16.78 -4.12 22.24
C ARG A 698 15.45 -4.69 21.78
N ASN A 699 15.33 -4.92 20.51
CA ASN A 699 14.16 -5.58 19.93
C ASN A 699 14.62 -6.54 18.84
N MET A 700 13.93 -7.66 18.68
CA MET A 700 14.20 -8.63 17.63
C MET A 700 12.91 -9.30 17.18
N GLY A 701 12.76 -9.45 15.86
CA GLY A 701 11.76 -10.29 15.22
C GLY A 701 12.42 -11.26 14.24
N PHE A 702 12.18 -12.54 14.42
CA PHE A 702 12.63 -13.59 13.52
C PHE A 702 11.42 -14.41 13.07
N GLN A 703 11.25 -14.60 11.77
CA GLN A 703 10.15 -15.36 11.20
C GLN A 703 10.66 -16.30 10.10
N VAL A 704 10.21 -17.53 10.13
CA VAL A 704 10.33 -18.49 9.03
C VAL A 704 8.91 -18.78 8.55
N ARG A 705 8.60 -18.45 7.31
CA ARG A 705 7.31 -18.67 6.68
C ARG A 705 7.46 -19.60 5.48
N TYR A 706 6.77 -20.71 5.52
CA TYR A 706 6.60 -21.59 4.38
C TYR A 706 5.16 -21.48 3.88
N ARG A 707 5.00 -21.28 2.56
CA ARG A 707 3.71 -21.28 1.86
C ARG A 707 3.69 -22.38 0.82
N TYR A 708 2.61 -23.13 0.79
CA TYR A 708 2.29 -24.05 -0.28
C TYR A 708 0.95 -23.66 -0.91
N GLU A 709 0.97 -23.30 -2.18
CA GLU A 709 -0.21 -22.98 -2.97
C GLU A 709 -0.84 -24.27 -3.51
N LEU A 710 -1.96 -24.68 -2.91
CA LEU A 710 -2.72 -25.88 -3.25
C LEU A 710 -3.48 -25.69 -4.57
N ALA A 711 -4.11 -24.51 -4.71
CA ALA A 711 -4.82 -24.00 -5.88
C ALA A 711 -4.76 -22.47 -5.84
N PRO A 712 -5.12 -21.74 -6.90
CA PRO A 712 -5.15 -20.28 -6.85
C PRO A 712 -5.94 -19.76 -5.65
N LEU A 713 -5.35 -18.83 -4.89
CA LEU A 713 -5.86 -18.27 -3.63
C LEU A 713 -6.17 -19.32 -2.53
N SER A 714 -5.63 -20.53 -2.63
CA SER A 714 -5.78 -21.61 -1.65
C SER A 714 -4.41 -22.03 -1.14
N ASN A 715 -4.13 -21.73 0.15
CA ASN A 715 -2.78 -21.83 0.68
C ASN A 715 -2.73 -22.59 1.98
N LEU A 716 -1.65 -23.37 2.14
CA LEU A 716 -1.17 -23.86 3.43
C LEU A 716 0.01 -22.99 3.86
N TYR A 717 -0.07 -22.41 5.04
CA TYR A 717 1.03 -21.70 5.68
C TYR A 717 1.53 -22.47 6.89
N VAL A 718 2.85 -22.51 7.05
CA VAL A 718 3.53 -22.92 8.28
C VAL A 718 4.48 -21.79 8.65
N VAL A 719 4.22 -21.15 9.78
CA VAL A 719 4.96 -19.98 10.24
C VAL A 719 5.54 -20.24 11.61
N TYR A 720 6.86 -20.15 11.73
CA TYR A 720 7.55 -20.08 13.01
C TYR A 720 7.98 -18.64 13.25
N GLY A 721 7.57 -18.07 14.36
CA GLY A 721 7.94 -16.75 14.83
C GLY A 721 8.70 -16.84 16.15
N ARG A 722 9.70 -15.99 16.30
CA ARG A 722 10.42 -15.77 17.55
C ARG A 722 10.81 -14.32 17.67
N GLY A 723 10.71 -13.75 18.86
CA GLY A 723 11.07 -12.35 19.06
C GLY A 723 11.05 -11.94 20.51
N GLY A 724 11.07 -10.63 20.70
CA GLY A 724 10.94 -10.04 22.03
C GLY A 724 11.47 -8.62 22.10
N PHE A 725 11.28 -8.03 23.28
CA PHE A 725 11.73 -6.72 23.66
C PHE A 725 12.44 -6.79 25.02
N GLY A 726 13.66 -6.25 25.10
CA GLY A 726 14.40 -6.12 26.36
C GLY A 726 14.77 -4.67 26.61
N ALA A 727 14.51 -4.15 27.80
CA ALA A 727 14.94 -2.84 28.25
C ALA A 727 15.97 -2.96 29.37
N ASP A 728 16.99 -2.11 29.34
CA ASP A 728 18.00 -2.00 30.39
C ASP A 728 18.04 -0.54 30.90
N PRO A 729 17.65 -0.29 32.17
CA PRO A 729 17.67 1.05 32.75
C PRO A 729 19.09 1.57 33.08
N TYR A 730 20.13 0.73 32.96
CA TYR A 730 21.52 1.10 33.30
C TYR A 730 22.41 1.31 32.07
N ALA A 731 21.80 1.42 30.88
CA ALA A 731 22.42 1.87 29.64
C ALA A 731 23.67 1.08 29.20
N ALA A 732 23.47 -0.20 28.86
CA ALA A 732 24.40 -0.85 27.93
C ALA A 732 24.37 -0.09 26.58
N GLY A 733 25.52 0.06 25.93
CA GLY A 733 25.60 0.77 24.67
C GLY A 733 24.76 0.11 23.55
N ALA A 734 24.29 0.89 22.57
CA ALA A 734 23.43 0.42 21.50
C ALA A 734 23.99 -0.80 20.74
N PHE A 735 25.31 -0.87 20.55
CA PHE A 735 25.94 -2.02 19.89
C PHE A 735 25.90 -3.30 20.75
N GLU A 736 26.03 -3.17 22.08
CA GLU A 736 25.86 -4.31 23.00
C GLU A 736 24.39 -4.75 23.01
N GLN A 737 23.44 -3.82 23.13
CA GLN A 737 22.00 -4.10 23.01
C GLN A 737 21.67 -4.78 21.69
N PHE A 738 22.27 -4.34 20.58
CA PHE A 738 22.11 -4.97 19.29
C PHE A 738 22.60 -6.43 19.27
N GLY A 739 23.76 -6.70 19.89
CA GLY A 739 24.28 -8.07 20.05
C GLY A 739 23.35 -8.95 20.89
N ASP A 740 22.83 -8.41 21.99
CA ASP A 740 21.96 -9.12 22.93
C ASP A 740 20.55 -9.35 22.38
N ALA A 741 20.11 -8.56 21.38
CA ALA A 741 18.81 -8.73 20.75
C ALA A 741 18.59 -10.16 20.23
N PHE A 742 19.63 -10.82 19.71
CA PHE A 742 19.54 -12.17 19.18
C PHE A 742 19.27 -13.25 20.24
N SER A 743 19.35 -12.92 21.52
CA SER A 743 19.02 -13.81 22.63
C SER A 743 17.55 -13.80 23.02
N LEU A 744 16.76 -12.80 22.56
CA LEU A 744 15.37 -12.61 22.94
C LEU A 744 14.47 -13.78 22.54
N ARG A 745 13.57 -14.16 23.46
CA ARG A 745 12.56 -15.23 23.32
C ARG A 745 11.28 -14.93 24.11
N ASP A 746 10.87 -13.69 24.18
CA ASP A 746 9.68 -13.29 24.93
C ASP A 746 8.39 -13.68 24.20
N ASP A 747 8.50 -13.89 22.89
CA ASP A 747 7.47 -14.42 22.00
C ASP A 747 8.09 -15.53 21.14
N GLU A 748 7.52 -16.74 21.21
CA GLU A 748 7.95 -17.87 20.39
C GLU A 748 6.73 -18.72 20.02
N GLN A 749 6.33 -18.72 18.75
CA GLN A 749 5.09 -19.34 18.31
C GLN A 749 5.26 -20.11 16.99
N LEU A 750 4.45 -21.15 16.85
CA LEU A 750 4.26 -21.89 15.62
C LEU A 750 2.80 -21.79 15.19
N VAL A 751 2.57 -21.29 13.98
CA VAL A 751 1.24 -21.16 13.37
C VAL A 751 1.15 -22.07 12.16
N VAL A 752 0.05 -22.82 12.05
CA VAL A 752 -0.31 -23.56 10.85
C VAL A 752 -1.69 -23.11 10.41
N LYS A 753 -1.79 -22.58 9.19
CA LYS A 753 -3.03 -22.10 8.60
C LYS A 753 -3.30 -22.80 7.28
N LEU A 754 -4.52 -23.31 7.11
CA LEU A 754 -5.02 -23.85 5.86
C LEU A 754 -6.25 -23.04 5.43
N ALA A 755 -6.20 -22.46 4.25
CA ALA A 755 -7.33 -21.80 3.60
C ALA A 755 -7.54 -22.43 2.22
N TYR A 756 -8.80 -22.74 1.87
CA TYR A 756 -9.11 -23.30 0.58
C TYR A 756 -10.33 -22.61 -0.03
N ARG A 757 -10.18 -22.07 -1.23
CA ARG A 757 -11.21 -21.35 -1.96
C ARG A 757 -11.99 -22.30 -2.88
N PHE A 758 -13.30 -22.32 -2.71
CA PHE A 758 -14.26 -22.99 -3.59
C PHE A 758 -14.96 -21.92 -4.44
N GLU A 759 -15.00 -22.11 -5.72
CA GLU A 759 -15.76 -21.28 -6.66
C GLU A 759 -16.94 -22.10 -7.21
N LEU A 760 -18.16 -21.49 -7.14
CA LEU A 760 -19.44 -22.12 -7.46
C LEU A 760 -20.17 -21.39 -8.58
#